data_a67b312a290b0fd93460b3380887605b
#
_entry.id   a67b312a290b0fd93460b3380887605b
#
_cell.length_a   1.000
_cell.length_b   1.000
_cell.length_c   1.000
_cell.angle_alpha   90.00
_cell.angle_beta   90.00
_cell.angle_gamma   90.00
#
_symmetry.space_group_name_H-M   'P 1'
#
loop_
_entity.id
_entity.type
_entity.pdbx_description
1 polymer ?
#
loop_
_entity_poly.entity_id
_entity_poly.type
_entity_poly.pdbx_seq_one_letter_code
_entity_poly.pdbx_strand_id
1 'polypeptide(L)'
;VIISTGTASGKSLAYLTPAIASCLDGGTVLYLTPTKALAADQLRGLRELRITQVRAACFDGDTPFEERTWVRQHANYVLTNPDMLHRGILPRHAQWSSFLRRLRMVVVDECHGYRGVFGSHVAQILRRLRRACARYNSHPTFLLASATASEPGAFAMRLTGLEMDEVTVDASPKGSTTIALWEPPLTELRGEGGAPVRRTATAEAADLLADLVLADVRTLAFIRSRRGAETVALSARAKLADVAFSISPPFPTPNTPPAPLPTPTNAPTPTQASGAPSLTPEDPQDHLQDPRSPQDPQDPQNLQDRRSPQHPQDPQDPQDLQSPQDSQGAQSTQSQRDLRDDPHSGQAQQDQQDITTPQSPLTWAIPDVPNLPSSLDSDLADLPNKIAAYRAGYLAEDRRLLEKALRAGTIMGLATTNALELGVDVSGLDAVLIAGWPGTRASLWQQAGRAGRDGQNALAVLIARDDPLDTYLVHHPQALFGQPVEAIVLDPGNPYVLGPHLCAAAAEIPLTEDDLPIFGPTTPDVLADLVAQNLLRRRPAGWFWTRRERATDLADIRGGGGAPIQVVESSTGRLLGSVDEPSAHTTVHTGAIYLHQGETFLVELLDLEAGVALVSSANPDYTTFARDITDISILSTERSTALGSGTLHFGEVEVTRQVVSYLKRRLQSGEMLGDEPLELPPRTLRTRAVWWTLPASAVAPLAEAGIDLGGAAHAAEHASIGLLPLFATCDRWDIGGVSTELHADTGLLTVFVYDGHEGGAGFAERGYARATDWLTATREAILSCECERGCPSCIQSPKCGNGNEPLHKRGAVRLLDTLLPPR
;
A
#
# COMPACT_ATOMS: atom_id res chain seq x y z
N VAL A 1 12.32 24.01 -12.92
CA VAL A 1 13.08 24.02 -11.65
C VAL A 1 12.57 22.91 -10.76
N ILE A 2 13.46 22.14 -10.12
CA ILE A 2 13.10 21.21 -9.05
C ILE A 2 13.68 21.67 -7.73
N ILE A 3 12.83 21.75 -6.70
CA ILE A 3 13.20 22.06 -5.31
C ILE A 3 13.18 20.74 -4.53
N SER A 4 14.34 20.28 -4.13
CA SER A 4 14.53 19.03 -3.39
C SER A 4 15.23 19.33 -2.05
N THR A 5 14.44 19.65 -1.05
CA THR A 5 14.89 20.01 0.31
C THR A 5 14.10 19.26 1.36
N GLY A 6 14.55 19.28 2.62
CA GLY A 6 13.89 18.56 3.71
C GLY A 6 12.42 18.97 3.93
N THR A 7 11.73 18.22 4.80
CA THR A 7 10.39 18.59 5.24
C THR A 7 10.42 19.90 6.03
N ALA A 8 9.33 20.68 6.00
CA ALA A 8 9.22 21.97 6.67
C ALA A 8 10.24 23.05 6.24
N SER A 9 10.91 22.87 5.08
CA SER A 9 11.89 23.83 4.55
C SER A 9 11.29 25.05 3.83
N GLY A 10 9.97 25.24 3.85
CA GLY A 10 9.32 26.38 3.20
C GLY A 10 9.08 26.20 1.69
N LYS A 11 9.19 25.00 1.13
CA LYS A 11 8.94 24.71 -0.30
C LYS A 11 7.64 25.27 -0.82
N SER A 12 6.58 25.28 0.01
CA SER A 12 5.27 25.79 -0.38
C SER A 12 5.33 27.27 -0.76
N LEU A 13 6.09 28.10 -0.04
CA LEU A 13 6.27 29.51 -0.38
C LEU A 13 7.00 29.70 -1.71
N ALA A 14 7.96 28.84 -2.01
CA ALA A 14 8.75 28.92 -3.23
C ALA A 14 7.91 28.69 -4.51
N TYR A 15 6.88 27.85 -4.47
CA TYR A 15 5.98 27.69 -5.61
C TYR A 15 4.71 28.54 -5.50
N LEU A 16 4.19 28.85 -4.31
CA LEU A 16 2.99 29.68 -4.14
C LEU A 16 3.20 31.10 -4.60
N THR A 17 4.34 31.72 -4.27
CA THR A 17 4.62 33.09 -4.63
C THR A 17 4.57 33.34 -6.15
N PRO A 18 5.32 32.61 -6.99
CA PRO A 18 5.25 32.81 -8.45
C PRO A 18 3.92 32.33 -9.05
N ALA A 19 3.27 31.35 -8.44
CA ALA A 19 1.96 30.88 -8.89
C ALA A 19 0.87 31.95 -8.68
N ILE A 20 0.84 32.58 -7.51
CA ILE A 20 -0.08 33.69 -7.21
C ILE A 20 0.22 34.89 -8.14
N ALA A 21 1.48 35.25 -8.32
CA ALA A 21 1.88 36.34 -9.22
C ALA A 21 1.38 36.05 -10.65
N SER A 22 1.51 34.79 -11.13
CA SER A 22 0.99 34.37 -12.43
C SER A 22 -0.53 34.54 -12.55
N CYS A 23 -1.29 34.24 -11.48
CA CYS A 23 -2.72 34.44 -11.44
C CYS A 23 -3.12 35.92 -11.44
N LEU A 24 -2.39 36.78 -10.72
CA LEU A 24 -2.61 38.23 -10.67
C LEU A 24 -2.38 38.87 -12.03
N ASP A 25 -1.43 38.36 -12.80
CA ASP A 25 -1.11 38.78 -14.17
C ASP A 25 -2.08 38.20 -15.23
N GLY A 26 -3.21 37.60 -14.83
CA GLY A 26 -4.21 37.03 -15.74
C GLY A 26 -3.84 35.65 -16.33
N GLY A 27 -2.77 35.02 -15.89
CA GLY A 27 -2.42 33.63 -16.18
C GLY A 27 -3.25 32.62 -15.42
N THR A 28 -3.02 31.34 -15.72
CA THR A 28 -3.59 30.21 -14.95
C THR A 28 -2.47 29.30 -14.44
N VAL A 29 -2.75 28.59 -13.36
CA VAL A 29 -1.84 27.68 -12.68
C VAL A 29 -2.50 26.33 -12.50
N LEU A 30 -1.79 25.24 -12.85
CA LEU A 30 -2.18 23.87 -12.57
C LEU A 30 -1.28 23.33 -11.44
N TYR A 31 -1.90 22.93 -10.35
CA TYR A 31 -1.21 22.30 -9.22
C TYR A 31 -1.55 20.80 -9.22
N LEU A 32 -0.52 19.96 -9.35
CA LEU A 32 -0.61 18.52 -9.41
C LEU A 32 0.00 17.90 -8.15
N THR A 33 -0.77 17.02 -7.50
CA THR A 33 -0.36 16.33 -6.28
C THR A 33 -0.79 14.86 -6.30
N PRO A 34 -0.07 13.94 -5.62
CA PRO A 34 -0.43 12.52 -5.62
C PRO A 34 -1.73 12.21 -4.88
N THR A 35 -2.16 13.05 -3.92
CA THR A 35 -3.33 12.76 -3.08
C THR A 35 -4.35 13.91 -3.06
N LYS A 36 -5.65 13.53 -2.95
CA LYS A 36 -6.74 14.51 -2.80
C LYS A 36 -6.64 15.30 -1.47
N ALA A 37 -6.15 14.66 -0.41
CA ALA A 37 -6.00 15.29 0.90
C ALA A 37 -5.04 16.49 0.85
N LEU A 38 -3.89 16.30 0.20
CA LEU A 38 -2.91 17.39 0.01
C LEU A 38 -3.47 18.52 -0.84
N ALA A 39 -4.22 18.21 -1.91
CA ALA A 39 -4.91 19.21 -2.72
C ALA A 39 -5.90 20.05 -1.88
N ALA A 40 -6.68 19.40 -1.04
CA ALA A 40 -7.66 20.07 -0.16
C ALA A 40 -6.99 20.95 0.90
N ASP A 41 -5.86 20.51 1.45
CA ASP A 41 -5.06 21.25 2.42
C ASP A 41 -4.46 22.51 1.79
N GLN A 42 -3.83 22.38 0.62
CA GLN A 42 -3.28 23.51 -0.13
C GLN A 42 -4.38 24.51 -0.56
N LEU A 43 -5.56 24.02 -0.94
CA LEU A 43 -6.70 24.89 -1.25
C LEU A 43 -7.12 25.71 -0.03
N ARG A 44 -7.10 25.10 1.18
CA ARG A 44 -7.41 25.80 2.42
C ARG A 44 -6.41 26.91 2.69
N GLY A 45 -5.10 26.62 2.62
CA GLY A 45 -4.05 27.62 2.77
C GLY A 45 -4.17 28.77 1.76
N LEU A 46 -4.47 28.47 0.49
CA LEU A 46 -4.72 29.51 -0.53
C LEU A 46 -5.92 30.40 -0.19
N ARG A 47 -7.00 29.86 0.35
CA ARG A 47 -8.19 30.63 0.76
C ARG A 47 -7.95 31.50 1.97
N GLU A 48 -7.10 31.08 2.90
CA GLU A 48 -6.70 31.84 4.08
C GLU A 48 -5.92 33.13 3.73
N LEU A 49 -5.21 33.13 2.59
CA LEU A 49 -4.55 34.33 2.08
C LEU A 49 -5.52 35.45 1.65
N ARG A 50 -6.81 35.14 1.44
CA ARG A 50 -7.89 36.08 1.08
C ARG A 50 -7.60 36.96 -0.16
N ILE A 51 -6.82 36.43 -1.12
CA ILE A 51 -6.53 37.12 -2.38
C ILE A 51 -7.67 36.88 -3.36
N THR A 52 -8.57 37.85 -3.51
CA THR A 52 -9.82 37.69 -4.29
C THR A 52 -9.61 37.42 -5.78
N GLN A 53 -8.47 37.87 -6.35
CA GLN A 53 -8.11 37.59 -7.75
C GLN A 53 -7.69 36.14 -8.01
N VAL A 54 -7.29 35.38 -6.96
CA VAL A 54 -6.94 33.97 -7.05
C VAL A 54 -8.21 33.14 -6.84
N ARG A 55 -8.78 32.62 -7.93
CA ARG A 55 -9.94 31.75 -7.91
C ARG A 55 -9.48 30.29 -7.92
N ALA A 56 -9.11 29.80 -6.72
CA ALA A 56 -8.59 28.46 -6.53
C ALA A 56 -9.71 27.44 -6.32
N ALA A 57 -9.63 26.28 -6.98
CA ALA A 57 -10.56 25.18 -6.84
C ALA A 57 -9.88 23.83 -7.05
N CYS A 58 -10.34 22.80 -6.31
CA CYS A 58 -10.01 21.42 -6.59
C CYS A 58 -10.81 20.93 -7.79
N PHE A 59 -10.18 20.09 -8.61
CA PHE A 59 -10.82 19.38 -9.69
C PHE A 59 -10.37 17.92 -9.69
N ASP A 60 -11.15 17.08 -9.04
CA ASP A 60 -10.88 15.66 -8.84
C ASP A 60 -12.16 14.82 -8.90
N GLY A 61 -12.09 13.54 -8.51
CA GLY A 61 -13.23 12.63 -8.52
C GLY A 61 -14.37 13.05 -7.61
N ASP A 62 -14.05 13.78 -6.52
CA ASP A 62 -15.02 14.20 -5.51
C ASP A 62 -15.66 15.57 -5.83
N THR A 63 -15.15 16.27 -6.86
CA THR A 63 -15.73 17.57 -7.28
C THR A 63 -17.15 17.36 -7.81
N PRO A 64 -18.17 18.02 -7.20
CA PRO A 64 -19.57 17.92 -7.64
C PRO A 64 -19.74 18.30 -9.11
N PHE A 65 -20.67 17.66 -9.79
CA PHE A 65 -20.87 17.86 -11.23
C PHE A 65 -21.16 19.35 -11.56
N GLU A 66 -21.94 20.00 -10.72
CA GLU A 66 -22.33 21.42 -10.88
C GLU A 66 -21.10 22.35 -10.78
N GLU A 67 -20.17 22.06 -9.86
CA GLU A 67 -18.95 22.84 -9.68
C GLU A 67 -17.96 22.64 -10.84
N ARG A 68 -17.95 21.48 -11.50
CA ARG A 68 -17.02 21.18 -12.60
C ARG A 68 -17.08 22.18 -13.74
N THR A 69 -18.29 22.71 -14.03
CA THR A 69 -18.46 23.73 -15.07
C THR A 69 -17.89 25.06 -14.64
N TRP A 70 -18.18 25.47 -13.39
CA TRP A 70 -17.64 26.70 -12.83
C TRP A 70 -16.11 26.67 -12.80
N VAL A 71 -15.50 25.57 -12.37
CA VAL A 71 -14.03 25.42 -12.32
C VAL A 71 -13.42 25.62 -13.71
N ARG A 72 -13.97 24.96 -14.74
CA ARG A 72 -13.47 25.10 -16.12
C ARG A 72 -13.53 26.53 -16.64
N GLN A 73 -14.56 27.29 -16.28
CA GLN A 73 -14.83 28.62 -16.82
C GLN A 73 -14.14 29.73 -16.03
N HIS A 74 -14.02 29.60 -14.72
CA HIS A 74 -13.71 30.71 -13.83
C HIS A 74 -12.44 30.52 -13.01
N ALA A 75 -12.05 29.26 -12.70
CA ALA A 75 -10.85 29.03 -11.90
C ALA A 75 -9.58 29.42 -12.67
N ASN A 76 -8.67 30.10 -11.97
CA ASN A 76 -7.34 30.42 -12.50
C ASN A 76 -6.22 29.68 -11.73
N TYR A 77 -6.55 29.00 -10.63
CA TYR A 77 -5.68 28.10 -9.90
C TYR A 77 -6.42 26.77 -9.70
N VAL A 78 -6.05 25.73 -10.45
CA VAL A 78 -6.70 24.43 -10.41
C VAL A 78 -5.78 23.42 -9.73
N LEU A 79 -6.28 22.82 -8.63
CA LEU A 79 -5.61 21.75 -7.91
C LEU A 79 -6.21 20.41 -8.35
N THR A 80 -5.36 19.46 -8.76
CA THR A 80 -5.80 18.17 -9.31
C THR A 80 -4.78 17.06 -9.03
N ASN A 81 -5.10 15.85 -9.49
CA ASN A 81 -4.22 14.69 -9.41
C ASN A 81 -3.98 14.06 -10.82
N PRO A 82 -2.98 13.15 -10.96
CA PRO A 82 -2.69 12.52 -12.24
C PRO A 82 -3.88 11.79 -12.87
N ASP A 83 -4.72 11.13 -12.07
CA ASP A 83 -5.91 10.38 -12.53
C ASP A 83 -6.90 11.31 -13.23
N MET A 84 -7.19 12.44 -12.60
CA MET A 84 -8.11 13.41 -13.18
C MET A 84 -7.51 14.14 -14.39
N LEU A 85 -6.19 14.41 -14.38
CA LEU A 85 -5.51 14.95 -15.54
C LEU A 85 -5.59 13.98 -16.72
N HIS A 86 -5.35 12.68 -16.47
CA HIS A 86 -5.40 11.62 -17.48
C HIS A 86 -6.80 11.38 -18.05
N ARG A 87 -7.82 11.22 -17.19
CA ARG A 87 -9.19 10.81 -17.60
C ARG A 87 -10.16 11.96 -17.77
N GLY A 88 -9.93 13.11 -17.11
CA GLY A 88 -10.86 14.22 -17.04
C GLY A 88 -10.48 15.46 -17.85
N ILE A 89 -9.22 15.88 -17.81
CA ILE A 89 -8.74 17.14 -18.40
C ILE A 89 -8.24 16.91 -19.83
N LEU A 90 -7.25 16.05 -20.02
CA LEU A 90 -6.57 15.87 -21.31
C LEU A 90 -7.51 15.34 -22.41
N PRO A 91 -8.35 14.33 -22.21
CA PRO A 91 -9.28 13.89 -23.25
C PRO A 91 -10.34 14.94 -23.63
N ARG A 92 -10.54 15.92 -22.76
CA ARG A 92 -11.48 17.03 -22.96
C ARG A 92 -10.77 18.38 -23.04
N HIS A 93 -9.50 18.39 -23.49
CA HIS A 93 -8.69 19.61 -23.55
C HIS A 93 -9.36 20.78 -24.29
N ALA A 94 -10.24 20.50 -25.26
CA ALA A 94 -11.01 21.54 -25.95
C ALA A 94 -11.91 22.33 -25.00
N GLN A 95 -12.54 21.68 -23.99
CA GLN A 95 -13.34 22.36 -22.96
C GLN A 95 -12.47 23.15 -21.97
N TRP A 96 -11.19 22.83 -21.90
CA TRP A 96 -10.17 23.50 -21.06
C TRP A 96 -9.33 24.51 -21.85
N SER A 97 -9.65 24.77 -23.13
CA SER A 97 -8.84 25.60 -24.03
C SER A 97 -8.58 27.01 -23.49
N SER A 98 -9.56 27.62 -22.83
CA SER A 98 -9.39 28.95 -22.21
C SER A 98 -8.41 28.93 -21.04
N PHE A 99 -8.40 27.88 -20.25
CA PHE A 99 -7.46 27.66 -19.13
C PHE A 99 -6.06 27.33 -19.68
N LEU A 100 -5.96 26.34 -20.59
CA LEU A 100 -4.68 25.88 -21.15
C LEU A 100 -3.94 26.98 -21.94
N ARG A 101 -4.66 27.82 -22.68
CA ARG A 101 -4.08 28.97 -23.44
C ARG A 101 -3.36 29.96 -22.51
N ARG A 102 -3.84 30.11 -21.28
CA ARG A 102 -3.28 31.03 -20.28
C ARG A 102 -2.41 30.33 -19.25
N LEU A 103 -2.20 29.02 -19.40
CA LEU A 103 -1.42 28.24 -18.41
C LEU A 103 0.04 28.70 -18.46
N ARG A 104 0.48 29.35 -17.38
CA ARG A 104 1.86 29.84 -17.22
C ARG A 104 2.71 28.95 -16.35
N MET A 105 2.09 28.22 -15.41
CA MET A 105 2.82 27.41 -14.46
C MET A 105 2.11 26.08 -14.18
N VAL A 106 2.91 25.02 -14.11
CA VAL A 106 2.52 23.70 -13.60
C VAL A 106 3.37 23.41 -12.38
N VAL A 107 2.74 23.35 -11.22
CA VAL A 107 3.36 22.93 -9.97
C VAL A 107 3.12 21.45 -9.80
N VAL A 108 4.20 20.68 -9.57
CA VAL A 108 4.13 19.25 -9.29
C VAL A 108 4.68 19.02 -7.90
N ASP A 109 3.78 18.94 -6.94
CA ASP A 109 4.15 18.83 -5.52
C ASP A 109 4.27 17.38 -5.07
N GLU A 110 5.14 17.13 -4.08
CA GLU A 110 5.49 15.82 -3.57
C GLU A 110 5.83 14.83 -4.71
N CYS A 111 6.59 15.33 -5.70
CA CYS A 111 6.86 14.58 -6.94
C CYS A 111 7.69 13.31 -6.72
N HIS A 112 8.37 13.16 -5.58
CA HIS A 112 9.05 11.91 -5.19
C HIS A 112 8.08 10.73 -5.00
N GLY A 113 6.77 10.99 -4.84
CA GLY A 113 5.73 9.97 -4.84
C GLY A 113 5.47 9.35 -6.21
N TYR A 114 5.98 9.96 -7.31
CA TYR A 114 5.85 9.43 -8.67
C TYR A 114 7.04 8.54 -9.02
N ARG A 115 7.00 7.29 -8.63
CA ARG A 115 8.05 6.28 -8.80
C ARG A 115 7.53 5.00 -9.45
N GLY A 116 8.42 4.16 -9.94
CA GLY A 116 8.10 2.89 -10.59
C GLY A 116 7.14 3.06 -11.77
N VAL A 117 6.24 2.09 -11.97
CA VAL A 117 5.28 2.10 -13.08
C VAL A 117 4.32 3.30 -12.97
N PHE A 118 3.82 3.62 -11.78
CA PHE A 118 2.96 4.79 -11.56
C PHE A 118 3.67 6.09 -11.97
N GLY A 119 4.93 6.27 -11.57
CA GLY A 119 5.76 7.41 -11.98
C GLY A 119 5.95 7.48 -13.50
N SER A 120 6.14 6.34 -14.15
CA SER A 120 6.27 6.21 -15.60
C SER A 120 4.99 6.66 -16.34
N HIS A 121 3.81 6.26 -15.82
CA HIS A 121 2.54 6.76 -16.33
C HIS A 121 2.39 8.28 -16.13
N VAL A 122 2.73 8.82 -14.95
CA VAL A 122 2.67 10.26 -14.69
C VAL A 122 3.61 11.02 -15.62
N ALA A 123 4.79 10.48 -15.89
CA ALA A 123 5.73 11.07 -16.84
C ALA A 123 5.11 11.21 -18.25
N GLN A 124 4.38 10.20 -18.71
CA GLN A 124 3.67 10.26 -19.99
C GLN A 124 2.47 11.21 -19.97
N ILE A 125 1.76 11.30 -18.85
CA ILE A 125 0.67 12.28 -18.65
C ILE A 125 1.21 13.71 -18.74
N LEU A 126 2.35 14.01 -18.13
CA LEU A 126 2.98 15.33 -18.21
C LEU A 126 3.45 15.68 -19.63
N ARG A 127 3.96 14.70 -20.39
CA ARG A 127 4.30 14.87 -21.81
C ARG A 127 3.08 15.19 -22.66
N ARG A 128 1.95 14.48 -22.43
CA ARG A 128 0.68 14.77 -23.09
C ARG A 128 0.16 16.17 -22.70
N LEU A 129 0.30 16.59 -21.44
CA LEU A 129 -0.05 17.95 -21.00
C LEU A 129 0.78 19.01 -21.75
N ARG A 130 2.09 18.83 -21.86
CA ARG A 130 2.98 19.72 -22.63
C ARG A 130 2.50 19.87 -24.07
N ARG A 131 2.18 18.75 -24.69
CA ARG A 131 1.66 18.68 -26.06
C ARG A 131 0.31 19.41 -26.20
N ALA A 132 -0.62 19.18 -25.26
CA ALA A 132 -1.91 19.86 -25.24
C ALA A 132 -1.74 21.39 -25.05
N CYS A 133 -0.81 21.83 -24.21
CA CYS A 133 -0.48 23.24 -24.03
C CYS A 133 0.09 23.87 -25.31
N ALA A 134 1.04 23.20 -25.97
CA ALA A 134 1.63 23.65 -27.21
C ALA A 134 0.56 23.85 -28.32
N ARG A 135 -0.47 22.99 -28.40
CA ARG A 135 -1.63 23.14 -29.30
C ARG A 135 -2.36 24.46 -29.10
N TYR A 136 -2.34 25.03 -27.90
CA TYR A 136 -2.95 26.32 -27.56
C TYR A 136 -1.94 27.46 -27.48
N ASN A 137 -0.72 27.26 -28.00
CA ASN A 137 0.38 28.23 -27.96
C ASN A 137 0.77 28.65 -26.55
N SER A 138 0.78 27.69 -25.61
CA SER A 138 1.17 27.86 -24.22
C SER A 138 2.35 26.94 -23.87
N HIS A 139 3.35 27.49 -23.18
CA HIS A 139 4.56 26.78 -22.75
C HIS A 139 4.75 27.06 -21.26
N PRO A 140 4.03 26.34 -20.38
CA PRO A 140 4.09 26.61 -18.95
C PRO A 140 5.45 26.25 -18.38
N THR A 141 5.87 27.02 -17.39
CA THR A 141 7.03 26.69 -16.55
C THR A 141 6.63 25.55 -15.58
N PHE A 142 7.45 24.50 -15.53
CA PHE A 142 7.28 23.43 -14.57
C PHE A 142 8.11 23.71 -13.33
N LEU A 143 7.45 23.68 -12.15
CA LEU A 143 8.07 23.79 -10.85
C LEU A 143 7.74 22.53 -10.04
N LEU A 144 8.76 21.72 -9.78
CA LEU A 144 8.64 20.46 -9.02
C LEU A 144 9.07 20.70 -7.59
N ALA A 145 8.31 20.17 -6.64
CA ALA A 145 8.68 20.15 -5.23
C ALA A 145 8.77 18.69 -4.75
N SER A 146 9.85 18.39 -4.07
CA SER A 146 10.18 17.06 -3.58
C SER A 146 10.74 17.12 -2.17
N ALA A 147 10.56 16.07 -1.37
CA ALA A 147 11.49 15.80 -0.29
C ALA A 147 12.90 15.61 -0.87
N THR A 148 13.89 15.56 0.00
CA THR A 148 15.27 15.29 -0.41
C THR A 148 15.31 14.07 -1.33
N ALA A 149 15.92 14.19 -2.49
CA ALA A 149 16.09 13.11 -3.47
C ALA A 149 17.54 13.09 -3.95
N SER A 150 18.04 11.91 -4.29
CA SER A 150 19.28 11.77 -5.04
C SER A 150 19.03 12.13 -6.51
N GLU A 151 19.95 12.85 -7.12
CA GLU A 151 19.90 13.21 -8.55
C GLU A 151 18.54 13.84 -8.97
N PRO A 152 18.08 14.94 -8.28
CA PRO A 152 16.74 15.45 -8.51
C PRO A 152 16.51 15.98 -9.93
N GLY A 153 17.52 16.56 -10.58
CA GLY A 153 17.42 17.01 -11.96
C GLY A 153 17.26 15.87 -12.95
N ALA A 154 18.01 14.76 -12.79
CA ALA A 154 17.86 13.59 -13.63
C ALA A 154 16.46 12.97 -13.48
N PHE A 155 15.94 12.91 -12.26
CA PHE A 155 14.57 12.51 -12.00
C PHE A 155 13.55 13.46 -12.66
N ALA A 156 13.71 14.76 -12.48
CA ALA A 156 12.82 15.77 -13.06
C ALA A 156 12.80 15.68 -14.60
N MET A 157 13.96 15.46 -15.23
CA MET A 157 14.08 15.25 -16.65
C MET A 157 13.34 13.97 -17.10
N ARG A 158 13.50 12.85 -16.39
CA ARG A 158 12.76 11.61 -16.68
C ARG A 158 11.24 11.82 -16.52
N LEU A 159 10.81 12.53 -15.48
CA LEU A 159 9.40 12.76 -15.19
C LEU A 159 8.75 13.69 -16.21
N THR A 160 9.39 14.78 -16.59
CA THR A 160 8.78 15.84 -17.42
C THR A 160 9.23 15.86 -18.86
N GLY A 161 10.39 15.25 -19.16
CA GLY A 161 11.09 15.38 -20.43
C GLY A 161 11.68 16.78 -20.67
N LEU A 162 12.02 17.51 -19.58
CA LEU A 162 12.66 18.84 -19.62
C LEU A 162 13.88 18.85 -18.72
N GLU A 163 14.95 19.48 -19.17
CA GLU A 163 16.07 19.81 -18.32
C GLU A 163 15.62 20.87 -17.28
N MET A 164 16.05 20.69 -16.03
CA MET A 164 15.63 21.55 -14.91
C MET A 164 16.80 21.94 -14.04
N ASP A 165 16.77 23.21 -13.61
CA ASP A 165 17.65 23.69 -12.54
C ASP A 165 17.28 23.03 -11.22
N GLU A 166 18.28 22.72 -10.41
CA GLU A 166 18.13 22.07 -9.10
C GLU A 166 18.35 23.03 -7.95
N VAL A 167 17.45 23.00 -6.98
CA VAL A 167 17.59 23.68 -5.69
C VAL A 167 17.61 22.61 -4.60
N THR A 168 18.79 22.31 -4.06
CA THR A 168 19.03 21.23 -3.09
C THR A 168 19.52 21.71 -1.73
N VAL A 169 19.94 22.99 -1.63
CA VAL A 169 20.43 23.57 -0.38
C VAL A 169 19.25 23.88 0.53
N ASP A 170 19.21 23.22 1.69
CA ASP A 170 18.20 23.46 2.72
C ASP A 170 18.79 24.36 3.82
N ALA A 171 18.38 25.62 3.85
CA ALA A 171 18.77 26.61 4.83
C ALA A 171 17.72 26.83 5.95
N SER A 172 16.72 25.93 6.04
CA SER A 172 15.68 26.05 7.06
C SER A 172 16.24 25.74 8.46
N PRO A 173 15.78 26.45 9.50
CA PRO A 173 16.16 26.13 10.88
C PRO A 173 15.60 24.77 11.28
N LYS A 174 16.43 23.96 11.94
CA LYS A 174 16.04 22.63 12.40
C LYS A 174 16.38 22.46 13.88
N GLY A 175 15.45 21.89 14.63
CA GLY A 175 15.73 21.39 15.97
C GLY A 175 16.57 20.11 15.92
N SER A 176 17.12 19.70 17.06
CA SER A 176 17.82 18.42 17.16
C SER A 176 16.81 17.27 17.20
N THR A 177 17.08 16.21 16.44
CA THR A 177 16.27 15.00 16.45
C THR A 177 17.13 13.82 16.93
N THR A 178 16.70 13.20 18.02
CA THR A 178 17.28 11.95 18.50
C THR A 178 16.59 10.80 17.78
N ILE A 179 17.38 9.95 17.11
CA ILE A 179 16.86 8.78 16.42
C ILE A 179 17.31 7.52 17.15
N ALA A 180 16.35 6.75 17.65
CA ALA A 180 16.60 5.44 18.23
C ALA A 180 16.32 4.35 17.18
N LEU A 181 17.25 3.41 17.05
CA LEU A 181 17.09 2.20 16.24
C LEU A 181 16.80 1.05 17.20
N TRP A 182 15.58 0.54 17.14
CA TRP A 182 15.06 -0.42 18.10
C TRP A 182 14.86 -1.78 17.46
N GLU A 183 15.56 -2.78 17.94
CA GLU A 183 15.34 -4.17 17.56
C GLU A 183 14.51 -4.89 18.64
N PRO A 184 13.31 -5.38 18.30
CA PRO A 184 12.45 -6.10 19.26
C PRO A 184 13.14 -7.35 19.81
N PRO A 185 12.90 -7.72 21.08
CA PRO A 185 13.51 -8.89 21.70
C PRO A 185 13.01 -10.21 21.07
N LEU A 186 13.83 -11.27 21.19
CA LEU A 186 13.41 -12.62 20.83
C LEU A 186 12.36 -13.14 21.81
N THR A 187 11.39 -13.88 21.30
CA THR A 187 10.37 -14.59 22.08
C THR A 187 10.79 -16.03 22.33
N GLU A 188 10.04 -16.75 23.16
CA GLU A 188 10.22 -18.20 23.35
C GLU A 188 9.63 -19.03 22.20
N LEU A 189 8.84 -18.39 21.32
CA LEU A 189 8.20 -19.02 20.18
C LEU A 189 9.24 -19.44 19.12
N ARG A 190 8.89 -20.47 18.37
CA ARG A 190 9.69 -20.96 17.24
C ARG A 190 8.87 -20.90 15.94
N GLY A 191 9.46 -20.35 14.92
CA GLY A 191 8.90 -20.27 13.56
C GLY A 191 9.21 -21.49 12.70
N GLU A 192 9.08 -21.32 11.40
CA GLU A 192 9.39 -22.36 10.39
C GLU A 192 10.82 -22.89 10.54
N GLY A 193 10.98 -24.21 10.43
CA GLY A 193 12.30 -24.86 10.60
C GLY A 193 12.92 -24.67 11.99
N GLY A 194 12.14 -24.26 13.02
CA GLY A 194 12.63 -23.96 14.37
C GLY A 194 13.35 -22.62 14.49
N ALA A 195 13.16 -21.71 13.53
CA ALA A 195 13.75 -20.38 13.53
C ALA A 195 13.34 -19.58 14.78
N PRO A 196 14.25 -18.76 15.35
CA PRO A 196 13.90 -17.84 16.41
C PRO A 196 12.89 -16.79 15.88
N VAL A 197 11.95 -16.40 16.73
CA VAL A 197 10.92 -15.40 16.41
C VAL A 197 11.09 -14.20 17.33
N ARG A 198 11.11 -13.01 16.76
CA ARG A 198 11.13 -11.76 17.51
C ARG A 198 9.71 -11.29 17.84
N ARG A 199 9.60 -10.47 18.86
CA ARG A 199 8.38 -9.73 19.16
C ARG A 199 8.06 -8.80 17.98
N THR A 200 6.78 -8.66 17.64
CA THR A 200 6.39 -7.89 16.44
C THR A 200 6.63 -6.39 16.65
N ALA A 201 7.00 -5.67 15.60
CA ALA A 201 7.18 -4.22 15.66
C ALA A 201 5.88 -3.49 16.04
N THR A 202 4.71 -4.06 15.74
CA THR A 202 3.40 -3.52 16.12
C THR A 202 3.13 -3.66 17.62
N ALA A 203 3.50 -4.79 18.23
CA ALA A 203 3.39 -5.00 19.67
C ALA A 203 4.33 -4.06 20.45
N GLU A 204 5.59 -3.92 19.99
CA GLU A 204 6.53 -2.95 20.57
C GLU A 204 6.03 -1.50 20.44
N ALA A 205 5.51 -1.15 19.24
CA ALA A 205 4.95 0.19 19.01
C ALA A 205 3.75 0.49 19.92
N ALA A 206 2.91 -0.50 20.22
CA ALA A 206 1.78 -0.33 21.12
C ALA A 206 2.24 -0.06 22.56
N ASP A 207 3.26 -0.80 23.01
CA ASP A 207 3.82 -0.61 24.35
C ASP A 207 4.52 0.74 24.49
N LEU A 208 5.40 1.07 23.56
CA LEU A 208 6.09 2.37 23.56
C LEU A 208 5.12 3.55 23.44
N LEU A 209 4.04 3.42 22.63
CA LEU A 209 3.00 4.43 22.52
C LEU A 209 2.30 4.68 23.85
N ALA A 210 1.95 3.62 24.57
CA ALA A 210 1.34 3.72 25.89
C ALA A 210 2.30 4.35 26.91
N ASP A 211 3.57 3.91 26.95
CA ASP A 211 4.58 4.41 27.87
C ASP A 211 4.88 5.90 27.63
N LEU A 212 4.98 6.34 26.35
CA LEU A 212 5.19 7.74 26.02
C LEU A 212 3.98 8.63 26.37
N VAL A 213 2.76 8.13 26.17
CA VAL A 213 1.54 8.84 26.59
C VAL A 213 1.46 8.96 28.11
N LEU A 214 1.87 7.93 28.87
CA LEU A 214 2.00 8.00 30.33
C LEU A 214 3.04 9.04 30.78
N ALA A 215 4.08 9.23 30.00
CA ALA A 215 5.10 10.27 30.23
C ALA A 215 4.70 11.66 29.71
N ASP A 216 3.43 11.87 29.35
CA ASP A 216 2.88 13.10 28.78
C ASP A 216 3.54 13.56 27.48
N VAL A 217 4.04 12.61 26.68
CA VAL A 217 4.72 12.83 25.39
C VAL A 217 3.73 12.63 24.25
N ARG A 218 3.49 13.70 23.46
CA ARG A 218 2.62 13.63 22.28
C ARG A 218 3.27 12.82 21.17
N THR A 219 2.70 11.65 20.87
CA THR A 219 3.34 10.64 20.06
C THR A 219 2.49 10.24 18.86
N LEU A 220 3.11 10.16 17.69
CA LEU A 220 2.54 9.59 16.46
C LEU A 220 3.22 8.26 16.16
N ALA A 221 2.45 7.18 16.01
CA ALA A 221 2.96 5.87 15.63
C ALA A 221 2.57 5.55 14.18
N PHE A 222 3.56 5.42 13.29
CA PHE A 222 3.38 5.01 11.91
C PHE A 222 3.40 3.50 11.77
N ILE A 223 2.32 2.93 11.24
CA ILE A 223 2.13 1.49 11.05
C ILE A 223 1.83 1.23 9.58
N ARG A 224 2.39 0.18 8.98
CA ARG A 224 2.26 -0.06 7.53
C ARG A 224 0.84 -0.44 7.08
N SER A 225 0.04 -1.11 7.93
CA SER A 225 -1.30 -1.57 7.57
C SER A 225 -2.40 -0.84 8.33
N ARG A 226 -3.57 -0.72 7.72
CA ARG A 226 -4.76 -0.10 8.34
C ARG A 226 -5.21 -0.89 9.57
N ARG A 227 -5.22 -2.22 9.46
CA ARG A 227 -5.56 -3.12 10.57
C ARG A 227 -4.54 -2.99 11.70
N GLY A 228 -3.24 -2.97 11.37
CA GLY A 228 -2.18 -2.78 12.35
C GLY A 228 -2.30 -1.47 13.13
N ALA A 229 -2.68 -0.36 12.49
CA ALA A 229 -2.89 0.92 13.19
C ALA A 229 -4.04 0.84 14.21
N GLU A 230 -5.15 0.17 13.85
CA GLU A 230 -6.24 -0.10 14.79
C GLU A 230 -5.80 -1.00 15.94
N THR A 231 -5.09 -2.09 15.63
CA THR A 231 -4.57 -3.03 16.63
C THR A 231 -3.62 -2.33 17.60
N VAL A 232 -2.68 -1.52 17.13
CA VAL A 232 -1.75 -0.75 17.98
C VAL A 232 -2.52 0.19 18.90
N ALA A 233 -3.50 0.92 18.39
CA ALA A 233 -4.31 1.83 19.21
C ALA A 233 -5.10 1.07 20.28
N LEU A 234 -5.71 -0.08 19.94
CA LEU A 234 -6.47 -0.90 20.88
C LEU A 234 -5.57 -1.51 21.95
N SER A 235 -4.43 -2.07 21.57
CA SER A 235 -3.47 -2.67 22.51
C SER A 235 -2.89 -1.63 23.46
N ALA A 236 -2.52 -0.45 22.95
CA ALA A 236 -2.04 0.64 23.79
C ALA A 236 -3.11 1.16 24.75
N ARG A 237 -4.38 1.25 24.31
CA ARG A 237 -5.52 1.59 25.19
C ARG A 237 -5.72 0.57 26.30
N ALA A 238 -5.65 -0.73 25.97
CA ALA A 238 -5.78 -1.80 26.95
C ALA A 238 -4.69 -1.69 28.02
N LYS A 239 -3.44 -1.47 27.61
CA LYS A 239 -2.33 -1.25 28.53
C LYS A 239 -2.55 -0.04 29.46
N LEU A 240 -3.04 1.09 28.93
CA LEU A 240 -3.37 2.28 29.73
C LEU A 240 -4.53 2.01 30.70
N ALA A 241 -5.52 1.20 30.29
CA ALA A 241 -6.62 0.80 31.18
C ALA A 241 -6.11 -0.07 32.32
N ASP A 242 -5.20 -1.01 32.06
CA ASP A 242 -4.59 -1.86 33.10
C ASP A 242 -3.77 -1.02 34.10
N VAL A 243 -3.04 -0.03 33.61
CA VAL A 243 -2.29 0.91 34.47
C VAL A 243 -3.24 1.75 35.32
N ALA A 244 -4.30 2.33 34.70
CA ALA A 244 -5.31 3.10 35.42
C ALA A 244 -6.00 2.28 36.52
N PHE A 245 -6.34 1.02 36.20
CA PHE A 245 -6.91 0.07 37.19
C PHE A 245 -5.92 -0.27 38.31
N SER A 246 -4.65 -0.41 38.02
CA SER A 246 -3.60 -0.73 38.98
C SER A 246 -3.32 0.41 39.98
N ILE A 247 -3.47 1.65 39.51
CA ILE A 247 -3.25 2.89 40.30
C ILE A 247 -4.49 3.21 41.14
N SER A 248 -5.70 2.96 40.62
CA SER A 248 -6.99 3.14 41.33
C SER A 248 -7.67 1.79 41.54
N PRO A 249 -7.22 0.95 42.48
CA PRO A 249 -7.91 -0.30 42.74
C PRO A 249 -9.35 -0.01 43.18
N PRO A 250 -10.34 -0.80 42.69
CA PRO A 250 -11.71 -0.63 43.13
C PRO A 250 -11.74 -0.68 44.65
N PHE A 251 -12.43 0.30 45.26
CA PHE A 251 -12.55 0.42 46.72
C PHE A 251 -12.64 -0.94 47.40
N PRO A 252 -11.84 -1.21 48.44
CA PRO A 252 -12.07 -2.40 49.24
C PRO A 252 -13.53 -2.33 49.70
N THR A 253 -14.31 -3.36 49.36
CA THR A 253 -15.63 -3.55 49.93
C THR A 253 -15.48 -3.37 51.45
N PRO A 254 -16.21 -2.43 52.08
CA PRO A 254 -16.05 -2.25 53.50
C PRO A 254 -16.33 -3.57 54.19
N ASN A 255 -15.31 -4.12 54.83
CA ASN A 255 -15.42 -5.20 55.77
C ASN A 255 -16.22 -4.67 56.98
N THR A 256 -17.45 -4.32 56.76
CA THR A 256 -18.39 -4.08 57.81
C THR A 256 -18.95 -5.45 58.16
N PRO A 257 -18.65 -6.01 59.33
CA PRO A 257 -19.31 -7.22 59.77
C PRO A 257 -20.81 -6.93 59.81
N PRO A 258 -21.69 -7.85 59.40
CA PRO A 258 -23.12 -7.63 59.42
C PRO A 258 -23.52 -7.25 60.83
N ALA A 259 -24.23 -6.09 60.94
CA ALA A 259 -24.81 -5.70 62.24
C ALA A 259 -25.70 -6.84 62.76
N PRO A 260 -25.66 -7.19 64.08
CA PRO A 260 -26.46 -8.24 64.63
C PRO A 260 -27.94 -7.89 64.43
N LEU A 261 -28.67 -8.85 63.86
CA LEU A 261 -30.10 -8.76 63.68
C LEU A 261 -30.77 -8.43 65.03
N PRO A 262 -31.71 -7.46 65.09
CA PRO A 262 -32.47 -7.19 66.30
C PRO A 262 -33.33 -8.41 66.65
N THR A 263 -33.23 -8.84 67.83
CA THR A 263 -34.06 -9.88 68.46
C THR A 263 -35.54 -9.47 68.42
N PRO A 264 -36.49 -10.39 68.15
CA PRO A 264 -37.90 -10.08 68.07
C PRO A 264 -38.49 -9.92 69.51
N THR A 265 -38.99 -8.73 69.82
CA THR A 265 -39.87 -8.49 70.95
C THR A 265 -41.30 -8.63 70.54
N ASN A 266 -41.93 -9.65 71.13
CA ASN A 266 -43.33 -9.91 71.50
C ASN A 266 -44.44 -9.25 70.62
N ALA A 267 -45.27 -10.14 70.11
CA ALA A 267 -46.60 -9.89 69.54
C ALA A 267 -47.63 -9.46 70.59
N PRO A 268 -48.77 -8.88 70.22
CA PRO A 268 -50.05 -9.42 70.70
C PRO A 268 -50.93 -9.86 69.47
N THR A 269 -51.72 -10.92 69.89
CA THR A 269 -52.61 -11.78 69.12
C THR A 269 -53.98 -11.11 68.84
N PRO A 270 -54.95 -11.76 68.21
CA PRO A 270 -55.54 -11.34 66.93
C PRO A 270 -57.03 -10.98 67.07
N THR A 271 -57.61 -10.42 66.05
CA THR A 271 -59.05 -10.43 65.84
C THR A 271 -59.45 -10.84 64.45
N GLN A 272 -60.37 -11.79 64.38
CA GLN A 272 -60.98 -12.46 63.28
C GLN A 272 -61.84 -11.55 62.45
N ALA A 273 -61.90 -11.84 61.16
CA ALA A 273 -63.14 -12.10 60.40
C ALA A 273 -62.86 -12.37 58.92
N SER A 274 -63.00 -13.59 58.52
CA SER A 274 -63.97 -14.20 57.62
C SER A 274 -63.90 -13.80 56.14
N GLY A 275 -63.68 -14.85 55.31
CA GLY A 275 -64.16 -14.87 53.97
C GLY A 275 -63.18 -15.60 52.99
N ALA A 276 -63.21 -16.94 53.07
CA ALA A 276 -62.74 -17.77 51.96
C ALA A 276 -63.83 -17.85 50.84
N PRO A 277 -63.57 -18.35 49.69
CA PRO A 277 -62.97 -19.69 49.50
C PRO A 277 -61.92 -19.88 48.40
N SER A 278 -61.23 -20.95 48.62
CA SER A 278 -60.36 -21.76 47.81
C SER A 278 -60.80 -22.07 46.40
N LEU A 279 -59.88 -22.29 45.51
CA LEU A 279 -59.82 -23.53 44.73
C LEU A 279 -58.44 -23.69 44.10
N THR A 280 -57.87 -24.81 44.36
CA THR A 280 -56.67 -25.40 43.82
C THR A 280 -56.86 -26.06 42.42
N PRO A 281 -55.89 -26.72 41.86
CA PRO A 281 -55.47 -26.65 40.47
C PRO A 281 -55.88 -27.86 39.65
N GLU A 282 -55.86 -27.73 38.33
CA GLU A 282 -55.82 -28.90 37.43
C GLU A 282 -55.24 -28.55 36.05
N ASP A 283 -54.17 -29.18 35.73
CA ASP A 283 -53.81 -29.60 34.37
C ASP A 283 -54.68 -30.81 34.03
N PRO A 284 -55.12 -31.09 32.79
CA PRO A 284 -54.31 -31.55 31.71
C PRO A 284 -54.85 -31.37 30.25
N GLN A 285 -53.95 -31.54 29.31
CA GLN A 285 -54.06 -32.23 28.00
C GLN A 285 -55.23 -32.07 27.07
N ASP A 286 -54.86 -31.93 25.77
CA ASP A 286 -55.47 -32.47 24.55
C ASP A 286 -56.69 -31.81 23.94
N HIS A 287 -56.49 -31.40 22.67
CA HIS A 287 -57.15 -31.84 21.46
C HIS A 287 -56.88 -30.89 20.30
N LEU A 288 -56.06 -31.35 19.35
CA LEU A 288 -56.40 -31.78 18.00
C LEU A 288 -57.62 -31.06 17.35
N GLN A 289 -57.32 -30.34 16.28
CA GLN A 289 -57.91 -30.60 14.96
C GLN A 289 -57.49 -29.58 13.88
N ASP A 290 -56.73 -30.10 12.94
CA ASP A 290 -56.68 -29.68 11.57
C ASP A 290 -57.99 -30.09 10.88
N PRO A 291 -58.51 -29.37 9.82
CA PRO A 291 -58.32 -29.98 8.50
C PRO A 291 -58.29 -29.01 7.26
N ARG A 292 -57.48 -29.48 6.30
CA ARG A 292 -57.78 -29.56 4.86
C ARG A 292 -57.31 -28.43 3.93
N SER A 293 -56.28 -28.78 3.25
CA SER A 293 -56.13 -28.64 1.80
C SER A 293 -57.20 -29.43 1.06
N PRO A 294 -57.59 -29.13 -0.18
CA PRO A 294 -56.84 -29.73 -1.30
C PRO A 294 -56.86 -29.02 -2.66
N GLN A 295 -55.89 -29.47 -3.47
CA GLN A 295 -55.96 -29.81 -4.90
C GLN A 295 -55.70 -28.78 -5.99
N ASP A 296 -54.55 -29.04 -6.60
CA ASP A 296 -54.29 -28.95 -8.04
C ASP A 296 -55.31 -29.72 -8.86
N PRO A 297 -55.56 -29.37 -10.15
CA PRO A 297 -54.80 -30.02 -11.20
C PRO A 297 -54.63 -29.32 -12.57
N GLN A 298 -53.51 -29.68 -13.24
CA GLN A 298 -53.39 -30.02 -14.68
C GLN A 298 -53.34 -28.95 -15.77
N ASP A 299 -52.22 -28.96 -16.39
CA ASP A 299 -51.86 -28.71 -17.80
C ASP A 299 -52.82 -29.46 -18.79
N PRO A 300 -53.03 -29.02 -20.03
CA PRO A 300 -52.09 -29.30 -21.10
C PRO A 300 -52.04 -28.37 -22.35
N GLN A 301 -50.83 -28.31 -22.93
CA GLN A 301 -50.50 -28.38 -24.38
C GLN A 301 -51.13 -27.52 -25.45
N ASN A 302 -50.23 -26.88 -26.20
CA ASN A 302 -50.05 -27.03 -27.67
C ASN A 302 -50.46 -25.91 -28.61
N LEU A 303 -49.59 -25.71 -29.55
CA LEU A 303 -49.62 -25.35 -30.97
C LEU A 303 -49.16 -23.91 -31.37
N GLN A 304 -47.89 -23.86 -31.82
CA GLN A 304 -47.43 -23.63 -33.23
C GLN A 304 -48.06 -22.41 -33.99
N ASP A 305 -47.21 -21.60 -34.39
CA ASP A 305 -46.75 -21.34 -35.80
C ASP A 305 -46.87 -19.89 -36.35
N ARG A 306 -45.72 -19.48 -36.87
CA ARG A 306 -45.51 -18.68 -38.11
C ARG A 306 -45.38 -17.18 -38.16
N ARG A 307 -44.14 -16.82 -38.58
CA ARG A 307 -43.76 -15.85 -39.65
C ARG A 307 -43.48 -14.41 -39.29
N SER A 308 -42.21 -14.10 -39.42
CA SER A 308 -41.66 -12.82 -39.91
C SER A 308 -42.07 -12.58 -41.41
N PRO A 309 -41.87 -11.44 -42.07
CA PRO A 309 -40.92 -10.34 -41.90
C PRO A 309 -41.43 -8.94 -42.28
N GLN A 310 -40.68 -7.89 -42.04
CA GLN A 310 -40.28 -6.82 -42.95
C GLN A 310 -40.03 -5.44 -42.26
N HIS A 311 -38.86 -4.93 -42.44
CA HIS A 311 -38.48 -3.51 -42.38
C HIS A 311 -39.15 -2.69 -43.50
N PRO A 312 -39.12 -1.34 -43.62
CA PRO A 312 -38.30 -0.30 -43.00
C PRO A 312 -38.99 1.05 -42.65
N GLN A 313 -38.29 1.97 -42.05
CA GLN A 313 -38.17 3.42 -42.29
C GLN A 313 -38.17 4.25 -40.96
N ASP A 314 -37.05 4.93 -40.77
CA ASP A 314 -36.89 6.20 -40.01
C ASP A 314 -37.67 7.35 -40.71
N PRO A 315 -37.90 8.54 -40.15
CA PRO A 315 -37.23 9.25 -39.06
C PRO A 315 -38.16 10.10 -38.15
N GLN A 316 -37.69 10.55 -37.00
CA GLN A 316 -37.83 11.90 -36.42
C GLN A 316 -37.77 11.88 -34.88
N ASP A 317 -36.77 12.56 -34.34
CA ASP A 317 -36.71 13.15 -33.00
C ASP A 317 -37.81 14.22 -32.83
N PRO A 318 -38.29 14.66 -31.67
CA PRO A 318 -37.58 14.92 -30.43
C PRO A 318 -38.37 14.77 -29.11
N GLN A 319 -37.61 14.92 -27.99
CA GLN A 319 -38.05 15.44 -26.70
C GLN A 319 -38.36 14.46 -25.55
N ASP A 320 -37.54 14.65 -24.51
CA ASP A 320 -37.80 14.59 -23.05
C ASP A 320 -38.52 13.38 -22.49
N LEU A 321 -37.76 12.60 -21.71
CA LEU A 321 -38.19 12.17 -20.37
C LEU A 321 -37.02 11.50 -19.59
N GLN A 322 -36.75 12.11 -18.47
CA GLN A 322 -36.16 11.66 -17.21
C GLN A 322 -35.57 10.27 -17.13
N SER A 323 -34.24 10.22 -16.88
CA SER A 323 -33.49 9.06 -16.40
C SER A 323 -33.63 8.92 -14.91
N PRO A 324 -33.79 7.70 -14.38
CA PRO A 324 -33.65 7.45 -12.96
C PRO A 324 -32.17 7.49 -12.55
N GLN A 325 -31.97 7.92 -11.33
CA GLN A 325 -30.71 8.03 -10.62
C GLN A 325 -30.01 6.66 -10.53
N ASP A 326 -28.87 6.52 -11.18
CA ASP A 326 -27.84 5.56 -10.80
C ASP A 326 -26.79 6.26 -9.93
N SER A 327 -27.04 6.21 -8.64
CA SER A 327 -26.08 6.51 -7.60
C SER A 327 -25.24 5.25 -7.32
N GLN A 328 -24.35 4.90 -8.22
CA GLN A 328 -23.28 3.94 -7.92
C GLN A 328 -22.07 4.27 -8.78
N GLY A 329 -21.01 4.62 -8.13
CA GLY A 329 -19.73 4.68 -8.79
C GLY A 329 -18.92 5.91 -8.44
N ALA A 330 -18.18 5.80 -7.45
CA ALA A 330 -16.81 6.32 -7.28
C ALA A 330 -16.34 6.02 -5.86
N GLN A 331 -16.30 4.74 -5.53
CA GLN A 331 -15.43 4.32 -4.45
C GLN A 331 -14.01 4.29 -5.02
N SER A 332 -13.24 5.17 -4.44
CA SER A 332 -11.90 5.53 -4.79
C SER A 332 -10.97 4.32 -4.98
N THR A 333 -10.24 4.32 -6.07
CA THR A 333 -9.06 3.50 -6.37
C THR A 333 -7.92 3.57 -5.32
N GLN A 334 -8.03 4.38 -4.28
CA GLN A 334 -7.10 4.38 -3.16
C GLN A 334 -7.19 3.12 -2.28
N SER A 335 -8.31 2.38 -2.34
CA SER A 335 -8.51 1.16 -1.55
C SER A 335 -7.66 -0.03 -2.04
N GLN A 336 -7.23 -0.02 -3.31
CA GLN A 336 -6.57 -1.19 -3.91
C GLN A 336 -5.07 -1.30 -3.59
N ARG A 337 -4.39 -0.21 -3.27
CA ARG A 337 -2.96 -0.26 -2.89
C ARG A 337 -2.73 -0.83 -1.50
N ASP A 338 -3.67 -0.62 -0.61
CA ASP A 338 -3.57 -1.11 0.77
C ASP A 338 -4.00 -2.58 0.92
N LEU A 339 -4.69 -3.14 -0.11
CA LEU A 339 -5.05 -4.56 -0.17
C LEU A 339 -3.88 -5.46 -0.63
N ARG A 340 -2.81 -4.88 -1.19
CA ARG A 340 -1.61 -5.64 -1.57
C ARG A 340 -0.74 -6.03 -0.37
N ASP A 341 -0.99 -5.43 0.79
CA ASP A 341 -0.16 -5.68 1.95
C ASP A 341 -0.57 -6.94 2.73
N ASP A 342 -1.63 -7.68 2.32
CA ASP A 342 -1.98 -8.86 3.09
C ASP A 342 -2.83 -9.91 2.38
N PRO A 343 -2.23 -10.85 1.67
CA PRO A 343 -2.79 -12.20 1.62
C PRO A 343 -1.94 -13.28 2.30
N HIS A 344 -0.70 -13.01 2.71
CA HIS A 344 0.20 -14.11 3.08
C HIS A 344 1.10 -13.84 4.28
N SER A 345 0.77 -12.89 5.14
CA SER A 345 1.63 -12.68 6.29
C SER A 345 1.25 -13.63 7.44
N GLY A 346 2.06 -14.62 7.67
CA GLY A 346 2.06 -15.36 8.94
C GLY A 346 2.21 -14.47 10.18
N GLN A 347 2.53 -13.18 9.97
CA GLN A 347 2.56 -12.13 10.99
C GLN A 347 1.18 -11.71 11.50
N ALA A 348 0.12 -11.74 10.66
CA ALA A 348 -1.23 -11.43 11.13
C ALA A 348 -1.76 -12.46 12.16
N GLN A 349 -1.21 -13.67 12.15
CA GLN A 349 -1.52 -14.71 13.13
C GLN A 349 -0.74 -14.56 14.44
N GLN A 350 0.49 -14.03 14.39
CA GLN A 350 1.27 -13.72 15.59
C GLN A 350 0.66 -12.56 16.37
N ASP A 351 0.19 -11.52 15.67
CA ASP A 351 -0.49 -10.38 16.32
C ASP A 351 -1.76 -10.79 17.09
N GLN A 352 -2.40 -11.91 16.74
CA GLN A 352 -3.57 -12.43 17.47
C GLN A 352 -3.21 -13.27 18.71
N GLN A 353 -2.02 -13.88 18.73
CA GLN A 353 -1.59 -14.68 19.88
C GLN A 353 -1.05 -13.82 21.02
N ASP A 354 -0.43 -12.67 20.72
CA ASP A 354 0.08 -11.75 21.75
C ASP A 354 -1.02 -11.03 22.55
N ILE A 355 -2.26 -10.98 22.04
CA ILE A 355 -3.39 -10.33 22.74
C ILE A 355 -3.95 -11.19 23.90
N THR A 356 -3.61 -12.48 23.95
CA THR A 356 -4.24 -13.42 24.92
C THR A 356 -3.33 -13.90 26.06
N THR A 357 -2.10 -13.43 26.16
CA THR A 357 -1.21 -13.87 27.23
C THR A 357 -0.66 -12.69 28.04
N PRO A 358 -1.16 -12.42 29.25
CA PRO A 358 -0.55 -11.48 30.16
C PRO A 358 0.48 -12.21 31.02
N GLN A 359 1.71 -12.32 30.57
CA GLN A 359 2.84 -12.63 31.48
C GLN A 359 4.16 -12.20 30.81
N SER A 360 4.65 -11.05 31.20
CA SER A 360 6.08 -10.72 31.10
C SER A 360 6.52 -10.10 32.40
N PRO A 361 7.51 -10.65 33.07
CA PRO A 361 8.04 -10.06 34.30
C PRO A 361 9.18 -9.12 33.99
N LEU A 362 8.90 -7.91 33.50
CA LEU A 362 9.79 -6.77 33.62
C LEU A 362 9.08 -5.74 34.49
N THR A 363 9.07 -6.00 35.79
CA THR A 363 8.76 -5.00 36.81
C THR A 363 9.88 -3.96 36.83
N TRP A 364 9.71 -2.88 36.07
CA TRP A 364 10.36 -1.64 36.45
C TRP A 364 9.68 -1.15 37.71
N ALA A 365 10.40 -1.13 38.83
CA ALA A 365 9.94 -0.52 40.05
C ALA A 365 9.58 0.93 39.79
N ILE A 366 8.28 1.24 39.85
CA ILE A 366 7.78 2.60 39.88
C ILE A 366 8.24 3.19 41.24
N PRO A 367 8.94 4.33 41.29
CA PRO A 367 9.28 4.99 42.52
C PRO A 367 7.98 5.30 43.29
N ASP A 368 7.97 5.06 44.60
CA ASP A 368 6.88 5.41 45.50
C ASP A 368 6.44 6.86 45.27
N VAL A 369 5.25 7.05 44.71
CA VAL A 369 4.62 8.38 44.53
C VAL A 369 3.77 8.67 45.77
N PRO A 370 4.06 9.73 46.53
CA PRO A 370 3.29 10.07 47.74
C PRO A 370 1.94 10.69 47.34
N ASN A 371 0.89 10.24 48.03
CA ASN A 371 -0.50 10.74 48.05
C ASN A 371 -0.91 11.77 46.99
N LEU A 372 -1.63 11.32 45.98
CA LEU A 372 -2.21 12.11 44.88
C LEU A 372 -3.55 12.76 45.31
N PRO A 373 -3.86 14.00 44.94
CA PRO A 373 -5.12 14.65 45.26
C PRO A 373 -6.30 14.08 44.41
N SER A 374 -7.50 14.16 44.95
CA SER A 374 -8.75 13.59 44.40
C SER A 374 -9.20 14.06 43.02
N SER A 375 -8.55 15.02 42.42
CA SER A 375 -8.74 15.42 40.99
C SER A 375 -8.07 14.49 39.98
N LEU A 376 -7.21 13.60 40.42
CA LEU A 376 -6.44 12.66 39.59
C LEU A 376 -7.22 11.40 39.23
N ASP A 377 -8.27 11.04 39.94
CA ASP A 377 -9.09 9.85 39.64
C ASP A 377 -9.88 10.01 38.33
N SER A 378 -10.30 11.25 38.00
CA SER A 378 -10.97 11.51 36.71
C SER A 378 -10.01 11.47 35.53
N ASP A 379 -8.76 11.94 35.71
CA ASP A 379 -7.73 12.01 34.65
C ASP A 379 -7.15 10.62 34.37
N LEU A 380 -7.06 9.75 35.39
CA LEU A 380 -6.62 8.36 35.22
C LEU A 380 -7.68 7.50 34.51
N ALA A 381 -8.95 7.70 34.79
CA ALA A 381 -10.04 6.99 34.13
C ALA A 381 -10.14 7.35 32.63
N ASP A 382 -9.67 8.53 32.24
CA ASP A 382 -9.69 9.00 30.84
C ASP A 382 -8.41 8.66 30.05
N LEU A 383 -7.39 8.08 30.68
CA LEU A 383 -6.12 7.72 30.04
C LEU A 383 -6.27 6.88 28.76
N PRO A 384 -7.11 5.84 28.70
CA PRO A 384 -7.29 5.05 27.48
C PRO A 384 -7.84 5.87 26.31
N ASN A 385 -8.62 6.93 26.60
CA ASN A 385 -9.20 7.80 25.57
C ASN A 385 -8.19 8.78 24.98
N LYS A 386 -7.01 8.93 25.58
CA LYS A 386 -5.92 9.75 25.03
C LYS A 386 -5.23 9.14 23.81
N ILE A 387 -5.53 7.88 23.44
CA ILE A 387 -5.00 7.19 22.26
C ILE A 387 -6.12 6.93 21.25
N ALA A 388 -5.84 7.18 19.98
CA ALA A 388 -6.73 6.90 18.86
C ALA A 388 -6.01 6.28 17.67
N ALA A 389 -6.78 5.67 16.76
CA ALA A 389 -6.31 5.28 15.43
C ALA A 389 -6.71 6.33 14.40
N TYR A 390 -5.88 6.48 13.33
CA TYR A 390 -6.16 7.37 12.20
C TYR A 390 -5.81 6.65 10.88
N ARG A 391 -6.75 6.61 9.94
CA ARG A 391 -6.52 6.02 8.63
C ARG A 391 -7.30 6.73 7.52
N ALA A 392 -6.83 6.63 6.29
CA ALA A 392 -7.44 7.26 5.12
C ALA A 392 -8.90 6.82 4.86
N GLY A 393 -9.32 5.64 5.33
CA GLY A 393 -10.67 5.11 5.17
C GLY A 393 -11.73 5.70 6.12
N TYR A 394 -11.35 6.55 7.07
CA TYR A 394 -12.30 7.25 7.93
C TYR A 394 -13.00 8.39 7.17
N LEU A 395 -14.20 8.75 7.60
CA LEU A 395 -14.90 9.90 7.05
C LEU A 395 -14.06 11.18 7.22
N ALA A 396 -14.20 12.10 6.28
CA ALA A 396 -13.41 13.34 6.31
C ALA A 396 -13.66 14.17 7.59
N GLU A 397 -14.86 14.09 8.14
CA GLU A 397 -15.24 14.77 9.39
C GLU A 397 -14.53 14.14 10.59
N ASP A 398 -14.52 12.83 10.70
CA ASP A 398 -13.85 12.10 11.78
C ASP A 398 -12.34 12.38 11.77
N ARG A 399 -11.73 12.38 10.59
CA ARG A 399 -10.32 12.72 10.45
C ARG A 399 -9.99 14.12 10.96
N ARG A 400 -10.83 15.12 10.61
CA ARG A 400 -10.66 16.52 11.09
C ARG A 400 -10.84 16.64 12.61
N LEU A 401 -11.76 15.85 13.18
CA LEU A 401 -11.96 15.81 14.64
C LEU A 401 -10.72 15.25 15.35
N LEU A 402 -10.16 14.13 14.84
CA LEU A 402 -8.94 13.54 15.39
C LEU A 402 -7.73 14.47 15.26
N GLU A 403 -7.57 15.14 14.11
CA GLU A 403 -6.52 16.12 13.89
C GLU A 403 -6.63 17.32 14.85
N LYS A 404 -7.87 17.80 15.08
CA LYS A 404 -8.14 18.88 16.04
C LYS A 404 -7.86 18.43 17.47
N ALA A 405 -8.26 17.21 17.82
CA ALA A 405 -8.06 16.66 19.17
C ALA A 405 -6.57 16.44 19.46
N LEU A 406 -5.77 15.99 18.49
CA LEU A 406 -4.32 15.83 18.62
C LEU A 406 -3.63 17.20 18.78
N ARG A 407 -4.03 18.21 17.99
CA ARG A 407 -3.49 19.59 18.14
C ARG A 407 -3.86 20.22 19.49
N ALA A 408 -5.05 19.93 19.99
CA ALA A 408 -5.51 20.43 21.28
C ALA A 408 -4.90 19.69 22.48
N GLY A 409 -4.19 18.57 22.26
CA GLY A 409 -3.64 17.74 23.33
C GLY A 409 -4.68 16.86 24.07
N THR A 410 -5.94 16.81 23.59
CA THR A 410 -6.95 15.89 24.14
C THR A 410 -6.65 14.44 23.74
N ILE A 411 -6.02 14.22 22.58
CA ILE A 411 -5.40 12.97 22.18
C ILE A 411 -3.88 13.18 22.27
N MET A 412 -3.20 12.32 23.00
CA MET A 412 -1.75 12.33 23.18
C MET A 412 -1.04 11.30 22.31
N GLY A 413 -1.71 10.21 21.95
CA GLY A 413 -1.19 9.14 21.13
C GLY A 413 -2.05 8.87 19.91
N LEU A 414 -1.45 8.79 18.71
CA LEU A 414 -2.19 8.49 17.49
C LEU A 414 -1.46 7.43 16.66
N ALA A 415 -2.07 6.25 16.50
CA ALA A 415 -1.57 5.22 15.61
C ALA A 415 -2.12 5.44 14.19
N THR A 416 -1.26 5.56 13.20
CA THR A 416 -1.64 5.92 11.83
C THR A 416 -0.92 5.07 10.77
N THR A 417 -1.45 5.07 9.57
CA THR A 417 -0.72 4.65 8.37
C THR A 417 0.06 5.84 7.80
N ASN A 418 0.67 5.67 6.62
CA ASN A 418 1.29 6.78 5.87
C ASN A 418 0.31 7.93 5.53
N ALA A 419 -0.95 7.84 5.95
CA ALA A 419 -1.95 8.90 5.74
C ALA A 419 -1.57 10.25 6.38
N LEU A 420 -0.77 10.24 7.46
CA LEU A 420 -0.24 11.44 8.11
C LEU A 420 1.22 11.76 7.75
N GLU A 421 1.81 10.99 6.83
CA GLU A 421 3.15 11.26 6.31
C GLU A 421 3.19 12.53 5.45
N LEU A 422 2.13 12.77 4.65
CA LEU A 422 2.02 13.89 3.71
C LEU A 422 0.75 14.71 3.92
N GLY A 423 0.87 16.04 3.79
CA GLY A 423 -0.26 16.93 3.55
C GLY A 423 -1.21 17.22 4.72
N VAL A 424 -0.87 16.84 5.93
CA VAL A 424 -1.63 17.24 7.11
C VAL A 424 -0.73 18.04 8.05
N ASP A 425 -1.18 19.23 8.42
CA ASP A 425 -0.47 20.05 9.41
C ASP A 425 -0.77 19.53 10.81
N VAL A 426 0.03 18.56 11.24
CA VAL A 426 0.07 18.09 12.63
C VAL A 426 1.36 18.62 13.23
N SER A 427 1.24 19.68 14.01
CA SER A 427 2.35 20.34 14.71
C SER A 427 2.34 20.02 16.19
N GLY A 428 3.48 20.20 16.84
CA GLY A 428 3.63 20.06 18.30
C GLY A 428 3.70 18.60 18.78
N LEU A 429 4.23 17.69 17.95
CA LEU A 429 4.55 16.32 18.37
C LEU A 429 5.97 16.29 18.97
N ASP A 430 6.11 15.52 20.05
CA ASP A 430 7.36 15.34 20.77
C ASP A 430 8.08 14.06 20.30
N ALA A 431 7.32 13.00 19.96
CA ALA A 431 7.86 11.73 19.52
C ALA A 431 7.14 11.15 18.31
N VAL A 432 7.89 10.35 17.54
CA VAL A 432 7.38 9.54 16.43
C VAL A 432 7.92 8.10 16.56
N LEU A 433 7.02 7.13 16.51
CA LEU A 433 7.33 5.71 16.40
C LEU A 433 7.10 5.25 14.96
N ILE A 434 8.02 4.49 14.40
CA ILE A 434 7.97 3.99 13.03
C ILE A 434 8.09 2.46 13.08
N ALA A 435 6.96 1.76 12.97
CA ALA A 435 6.91 0.29 13.05
C ALA A 435 7.25 -0.35 11.70
N GLY A 436 8.51 -0.69 11.53
CA GLY A 436 9.12 -1.20 10.32
C GLY A 436 9.59 -0.13 9.35
N TRP A 437 10.51 -0.51 8.47
CA TRP A 437 11.03 0.36 7.43
C TRP A 437 9.92 0.94 6.54
N PRO A 438 9.80 2.26 6.37
CA PRO A 438 8.69 2.87 5.64
C PRO A 438 8.82 2.79 4.10
N GLY A 439 9.79 2.03 3.60
CA GLY A 439 10.00 1.80 2.17
C GLY A 439 11.10 2.66 1.55
N THR A 440 11.34 3.85 2.06
CA THR A 440 12.41 4.75 1.60
C THR A 440 12.98 5.60 2.73
N ARG A 441 14.24 6.05 2.57
CA ARG A 441 14.82 7.08 3.47
C ARG A 441 14.02 8.37 3.43
N ALA A 442 13.48 8.75 2.26
CA ALA A 442 12.61 9.91 2.13
C ALA A 442 11.39 9.82 3.06
N SER A 443 10.69 8.67 3.04
CA SER A 443 9.56 8.42 3.95
C SER A 443 9.99 8.40 5.42
N LEU A 444 11.15 7.78 5.73
CA LEU A 444 11.70 7.81 7.09
C LEU A 444 11.87 9.24 7.61
N TRP A 445 12.51 10.09 6.80
CA TRP A 445 12.74 11.49 7.18
C TRP A 445 11.45 12.32 7.22
N GLN A 446 10.46 12.00 6.37
CA GLN A 446 9.14 12.65 6.40
C GLN A 446 8.35 12.27 7.63
N GLN A 447 8.38 10.98 8.03
CA GLN A 447 7.73 10.50 9.24
C GLN A 447 8.44 11.04 10.49
N ALA A 448 9.76 10.91 10.58
CA ALA A 448 10.57 11.45 11.68
C ALA A 448 10.39 12.97 11.83
N GLY A 449 10.32 13.71 10.72
CA GLY A 449 10.11 15.16 10.68
C GLY A 449 8.70 15.60 11.09
N ARG A 450 7.81 14.72 11.51
CA ARG A 450 6.52 15.06 12.15
C ARG A 450 6.70 15.47 13.60
N ALA A 451 7.78 15.04 14.25
CA ALA A 451 8.17 15.54 15.57
C ALA A 451 9.15 16.71 15.47
N GLY A 452 9.24 17.52 16.50
CA GLY A 452 10.23 18.60 16.63
C GLY A 452 9.99 19.82 15.75
N ARG A 453 8.76 20.15 15.41
CA ARG A 453 8.45 21.42 14.75
C ARG A 453 8.68 22.59 15.69
N ASP A 454 8.96 23.77 15.11
CA ASP A 454 9.24 25.04 15.82
C ASP A 454 10.57 25.05 16.60
N GLY A 455 11.56 24.27 16.16
CA GLY A 455 12.90 24.28 16.77
C GLY A 455 13.01 23.49 18.08
N GLN A 456 11.98 22.70 18.44
CA GLN A 456 12.00 21.81 19.61
C GLN A 456 12.76 20.51 19.31
N ASN A 457 13.32 19.91 20.36
CA ASN A 457 13.94 18.60 20.28
C ASN A 457 12.87 17.52 20.03
N ALA A 458 13.22 16.51 19.24
CA ALA A 458 12.32 15.43 18.84
C ALA A 458 12.92 14.06 19.11
N LEU A 459 12.05 13.09 19.36
CA LEU A 459 12.40 11.67 19.38
C LEU A 459 11.77 10.96 18.19
N ALA A 460 12.57 10.22 17.41
CA ALA A 460 12.09 9.30 16.40
C ALA A 460 12.61 7.89 16.70
N VAL A 461 11.73 6.89 16.74
CA VAL A 461 12.12 5.50 17.02
C VAL A 461 11.77 4.65 15.81
N LEU A 462 12.77 4.09 15.13
CA LEU A 462 12.57 3.06 14.12
C LEU A 462 12.57 1.69 14.79
N ILE A 463 11.44 1.02 14.78
CA ILE A 463 11.24 -0.31 15.38
C ILE A 463 11.34 -1.34 14.27
N ALA A 464 12.39 -2.17 14.27
CA ALA A 464 12.61 -3.17 13.24
C ALA A 464 11.54 -4.26 13.25
N ARG A 465 11.08 -4.67 12.07
CA ARG A 465 10.37 -5.92 11.87
C ARG A 465 11.36 -7.08 11.80
N ASP A 466 10.86 -8.27 11.95
CA ASP A 466 11.62 -9.50 11.68
C ASP A 466 11.76 -9.69 10.15
N ASP A 467 12.68 -8.93 9.55
CA ASP A 467 12.85 -8.74 8.10
C ASP A 467 14.31 -8.40 7.80
N PRO A 468 14.96 -8.91 6.73
CA PRO A 468 16.39 -8.70 6.47
C PRO A 468 16.80 -7.23 6.37
N LEU A 469 15.96 -6.39 5.74
CA LEU A 469 16.26 -4.97 5.58
C LEU A 469 16.18 -4.21 6.90
N ASP A 470 15.11 -4.41 7.65
CA ASP A 470 14.88 -3.72 8.92
C ASP A 470 16.01 -4.07 9.91
N THR A 471 16.35 -5.36 10.03
CA THR A 471 17.47 -5.84 10.87
C THR A 471 18.81 -5.29 10.41
N TYR A 472 19.06 -5.30 9.10
CA TYR A 472 20.29 -4.70 8.55
C TYR A 472 20.44 -3.23 8.93
N LEU A 473 19.37 -2.44 8.78
CA LEU A 473 19.40 -0.99 9.06
C LEU A 473 19.64 -0.67 10.54
N VAL A 474 19.11 -1.48 11.44
CA VAL A 474 19.35 -1.30 12.89
C VAL A 474 20.80 -1.61 13.24
N HIS A 475 21.41 -2.62 12.63
CA HIS A 475 22.80 -3.01 12.88
C HIS A 475 23.81 -2.18 12.09
N HIS A 476 23.36 -1.45 11.05
CA HIS A 476 24.23 -0.64 10.18
C HIS A 476 23.70 0.80 10.07
N PRO A 477 23.77 1.58 11.16
CA PRO A 477 23.27 2.97 11.18
C PRO A 477 23.84 3.85 10.07
N GLN A 478 25.07 3.59 9.62
CA GLN A 478 25.73 4.28 8.51
C GLN A 478 25.01 4.08 7.16
N ALA A 479 24.19 3.05 7.03
CA ALA A 479 23.33 2.87 5.86
C ALA A 479 22.13 3.82 5.85
N LEU A 480 21.76 4.39 7.00
CA LEU A 480 20.72 5.39 7.14
C LEU A 480 21.27 6.82 7.16
N PHE A 481 22.30 7.04 7.98
CA PHE A 481 22.83 8.36 8.26
C PHE A 481 24.00 8.71 7.33
N GLY A 482 24.03 9.94 6.84
CA GLY A 482 25.10 10.41 5.94
C GLY A 482 25.03 9.85 4.52
N GLN A 483 24.04 9.03 4.21
CA GLN A 483 23.81 8.55 2.84
C GLN A 483 22.74 9.43 2.16
N PRO A 484 22.90 9.69 0.85
CA PRO A 484 21.84 10.34 0.09
C PRO A 484 20.57 9.49 0.10
N VAL A 485 19.44 10.13 -0.04
CA VAL A 485 18.17 9.45 -0.25
C VAL A 485 18.24 8.65 -1.55
N GLU A 486 17.50 7.58 -1.66
CA GLU A 486 17.50 6.70 -2.84
C GLU A 486 17.13 7.48 -4.12
N ALA A 487 17.74 7.11 -5.24
CA ALA A 487 17.32 7.64 -6.54
C ALA A 487 15.89 7.19 -6.85
N ILE A 488 15.07 8.13 -7.27
CA ILE A 488 13.69 7.82 -7.69
C ILE A 488 13.76 7.16 -9.06
N VAL A 489 13.29 5.91 -9.12
CA VAL A 489 13.33 5.09 -10.33
C VAL A 489 11.99 5.17 -11.05
N LEU A 490 12.02 5.41 -12.35
CA LEU A 490 10.89 5.31 -13.27
C LEU A 490 11.40 5.09 -14.71
N ASP A 491 10.65 4.37 -15.53
CA ASP A 491 10.93 4.13 -16.93
C ASP A 491 9.78 4.58 -17.83
N PRO A 492 9.80 5.84 -18.31
CA PRO A 492 8.78 6.33 -19.25
C PRO A 492 8.85 5.65 -20.62
N GLY A 493 9.99 5.03 -20.97
CA GLY A 493 10.21 4.33 -22.24
C GLY A 493 9.65 2.91 -22.29
N ASN A 494 9.20 2.36 -21.16
CA ASN A 494 8.58 1.05 -21.09
C ASN A 494 7.42 0.95 -22.09
N PRO A 495 7.44 0.02 -23.07
CA PRO A 495 6.42 -0.10 -24.13
C PRO A 495 5.00 -0.30 -23.59
N TYR A 496 4.85 -1.03 -22.48
CA TYR A 496 3.56 -1.30 -21.81
C TYR A 496 2.98 -0.05 -21.14
N VAL A 497 3.81 0.92 -20.80
CA VAL A 497 3.39 2.26 -20.34
C VAL A 497 3.20 3.20 -21.53
N LEU A 498 4.19 3.30 -22.40
CA LEU A 498 4.23 4.27 -23.49
C LEU A 498 3.11 4.03 -24.51
N GLY A 499 2.88 2.77 -24.91
CA GLY A 499 1.88 2.41 -25.93
C GLY A 499 0.47 2.93 -25.65
N PRO A 500 -0.14 2.62 -24.49
CA PRO A 500 -1.43 3.16 -24.07
C PRO A 500 -1.48 4.69 -24.05
N HIS A 501 -0.38 5.35 -23.64
CA HIS A 501 -0.33 6.82 -23.64
C HIS A 501 -0.18 7.43 -25.03
N LEU A 502 0.47 6.77 -25.97
CA LEU A 502 0.51 7.18 -27.39
C LEU A 502 -0.88 7.05 -28.03
N CYS A 503 -1.63 5.98 -27.72
CA CYS A 503 -3.02 5.83 -28.13
C CYS A 503 -3.88 6.98 -27.57
N ALA A 504 -3.75 7.29 -26.28
CA ALA A 504 -4.47 8.39 -25.67
C ALA A 504 -4.09 9.75 -26.27
N ALA A 505 -2.78 9.98 -26.52
CA ALA A 505 -2.28 11.20 -27.16
C ALA A 505 -2.83 11.37 -28.61
N ALA A 506 -2.89 10.27 -29.38
CA ALA A 506 -3.44 10.26 -30.74
C ALA A 506 -4.96 10.52 -30.78
N ALA A 507 -5.67 10.06 -29.74
CA ALA A 507 -7.11 10.31 -29.57
C ALA A 507 -7.41 11.76 -29.17
N GLU A 508 -6.54 12.39 -28.39
CA GLU A 508 -6.66 13.80 -27.98
C GLU A 508 -6.37 14.74 -29.14
N ILE A 509 -5.26 14.54 -29.80
CA ILE A 509 -4.78 15.29 -30.97
C ILE A 509 -3.98 14.30 -31.82
N PRO A 510 -4.20 14.15 -33.12
CA PRO A 510 -3.39 13.26 -33.94
C PRO A 510 -1.89 13.49 -33.74
N LEU A 511 -1.13 12.40 -33.56
CA LEU A 511 0.32 12.47 -33.35
C LEU A 511 1.01 12.83 -34.70
N THR A 512 2.02 13.67 -34.62
CA THR A 512 2.87 14.06 -35.77
C THR A 512 4.32 13.65 -35.53
N GLU A 513 5.15 13.70 -36.54
CA GLU A 513 6.60 13.42 -36.41
C GLU A 513 7.28 14.39 -35.40
N ASP A 514 6.79 15.63 -35.32
CA ASP A 514 7.32 16.65 -34.36
C ASP A 514 7.01 16.31 -32.89
N ASP A 515 6.01 15.45 -32.67
CA ASP A 515 5.64 15.02 -31.31
C ASP A 515 6.55 13.91 -30.76
N LEU A 516 7.21 13.13 -31.63
CA LEU A 516 7.95 11.92 -31.23
C LEU A 516 9.06 12.19 -30.20
N PRO A 517 9.85 13.26 -30.31
CA PRO A 517 10.89 13.55 -29.31
C PRO A 517 10.34 13.84 -27.92
N ILE A 518 9.07 14.28 -27.81
CA ILE A 518 8.44 14.57 -26.53
C ILE A 518 8.27 13.29 -25.71
N PHE A 519 7.94 12.16 -26.39
CA PHE A 519 7.64 10.88 -25.73
C PHE A 519 8.89 10.00 -25.47
N GLY A 520 9.98 10.26 -26.16
CA GLY A 520 11.26 9.58 -25.95
C GLY A 520 11.73 8.74 -27.17
N PRO A 521 12.94 8.17 -27.10
CA PRO A 521 13.59 7.53 -28.25
C PRO A 521 12.92 6.24 -28.72
N THR A 522 12.24 5.50 -27.85
CA THR A 522 11.53 4.24 -28.17
C THR A 522 10.19 4.46 -28.86
N THR A 523 9.75 5.71 -29.01
CA THR A 523 8.42 6.06 -29.57
C THR A 523 8.21 5.53 -31.00
N PRO A 524 9.17 5.61 -31.95
CA PRO A 524 8.97 5.11 -33.32
C PRO A 524 8.66 3.61 -33.38
N ASP A 525 9.36 2.80 -32.56
CA ASP A 525 9.19 1.35 -32.53
C ASP A 525 7.83 0.98 -31.93
N VAL A 526 7.46 1.58 -30.80
CA VAL A 526 6.15 1.37 -30.18
C VAL A 526 5.01 1.82 -31.11
N LEU A 527 5.16 2.91 -31.86
CA LEU A 527 4.16 3.32 -32.84
C LEU A 527 4.01 2.32 -34.01
N ALA A 528 5.11 1.69 -34.44
CA ALA A 528 5.05 0.64 -35.45
C ALA A 528 4.24 -0.56 -34.95
N ASP A 529 4.46 -1.00 -33.72
CA ASP A 529 3.71 -2.08 -33.08
C ASP A 529 2.22 -1.73 -32.92
N LEU A 530 1.89 -0.53 -32.47
CA LEU A 530 0.51 -0.08 -32.32
C LEU A 530 -0.24 0.00 -33.68
N VAL A 531 0.48 0.30 -34.76
CA VAL A 531 -0.09 0.25 -36.12
C VAL A 531 -0.30 -1.20 -36.55
N ALA A 532 0.66 -2.10 -36.29
CA ALA A 532 0.52 -3.53 -36.58
C ALA A 532 -0.66 -4.16 -35.85
N GLN A 533 -0.91 -3.76 -34.59
CA GLN A 533 -2.06 -4.18 -33.78
C GLN A 533 -3.38 -3.51 -34.16
N ASN A 534 -3.41 -2.64 -35.19
CA ASN A 534 -4.57 -1.86 -35.61
C ASN A 534 -5.17 -0.97 -34.48
N LEU A 535 -4.37 -0.57 -33.52
CA LEU A 535 -4.76 0.42 -32.52
C LEU A 535 -4.65 1.84 -33.07
N LEU A 536 -3.59 2.09 -33.82
CA LEU A 536 -3.36 3.36 -34.53
C LEU A 536 -3.35 3.14 -36.02
N ARG A 537 -3.71 4.20 -36.76
CA ARG A 537 -3.60 4.25 -38.22
C ARG A 537 -2.68 5.38 -38.61
N ARG A 538 -1.60 5.07 -39.35
CA ARG A 538 -0.72 6.06 -39.97
C ARG A 538 -1.35 6.64 -41.21
N ARG A 539 -1.34 7.97 -41.33
CA ARG A 539 -1.74 8.77 -42.52
C ARG A 539 -0.66 9.82 -42.80
N PRO A 540 -0.67 10.51 -43.97
CA PRO A 540 0.31 11.57 -44.25
C PRO A 540 0.35 12.68 -43.17
N ALA A 541 -0.80 12.94 -42.50
CA ALA A 541 -0.91 13.94 -41.44
C ALA A 541 -0.58 13.41 -40.02
N GLY A 542 -0.10 12.15 -39.91
CA GLY A 542 0.28 11.59 -38.61
C GLY A 542 -0.45 10.28 -38.21
N TRP A 543 -0.48 9.96 -36.92
CA TRP A 543 -1.13 8.77 -36.38
C TRP A 543 -2.45 9.12 -35.70
N PHE A 544 -3.47 8.28 -35.98
CA PHE A 544 -4.83 8.50 -35.55
C PHE A 544 -5.34 7.29 -34.77
N TRP A 545 -6.07 7.54 -33.67
CA TRP A 545 -6.80 6.51 -32.93
C TRP A 545 -7.91 5.91 -33.79
N THR A 546 -8.11 4.59 -33.74
CA THR A 546 -8.98 3.90 -34.69
C THR A 546 -10.26 3.34 -34.06
N ARG A 547 -10.32 3.22 -32.75
CA ARG A 547 -11.41 2.55 -32.04
C ARG A 547 -12.42 3.55 -31.48
N ARG A 548 -13.62 3.06 -31.11
CA ARG A 548 -14.67 3.87 -30.48
C ARG A 548 -14.46 3.99 -28.97
N GLU A 549 -13.82 3.02 -28.36
CA GLU A 549 -13.49 2.99 -26.93
C GLU A 549 -12.56 4.16 -26.61
N ARG A 550 -12.58 4.55 -25.35
CA ARG A 550 -11.69 5.61 -24.87
C ARG A 550 -10.26 5.10 -24.81
N ALA A 551 -9.37 5.69 -25.56
CA ALA A 551 -7.96 5.32 -25.53
C ALA A 551 -7.33 5.44 -24.13
N THR A 552 -7.87 6.31 -23.25
CA THR A 552 -7.41 6.44 -21.86
C THR A 552 -7.69 5.21 -20.99
N ASP A 553 -8.63 4.36 -21.39
CA ASP A 553 -8.97 3.17 -20.61
C ASP A 553 -7.97 2.02 -20.86
N LEU A 554 -7.10 2.15 -21.87
CA LEU A 554 -5.96 1.26 -22.10
C LEU A 554 -4.84 1.46 -21.04
N ALA A 555 -4.75 2.64 -20.44
CA ALA A 555 -3.74 2.95 -19.43
C ALA A 555 -4.35 2.87 -18.03
N ASP A 556 -4.18 1.74 -17.36
CA ASP A 556 -4.45 1.66 -15.93
C ASP A 556 -3.25 2.20 -15.16
N ILE A 557 -3.31 3.50 -14.82
CA ILE A 557 -2.17 4.20 -14.22
C ILE A 557 -1.87 3.80 -12.78
N ARG A 558 -2.76 3.01 -12.14
CA ARG A 558 -2.61 2.56 -10.75
C ARG A 558 -2.68 1.05 -10.58
N GLY A 559 -3.15 0.34 -11.58
CA GLY A 559 -3.32 -1.12 -11.53
C GLY A 559 -2.09 -1.89 -12.00
N GLY A 560 -2.11 -3.20 -11.76
CA GLY A 560 -1.07 -4.15 -12.18
C GLY A 560 -1.29 -4.77 -13.56
N GLY A 561 -2.22 -4.22 -14.37
CA GLY A 561 -2.65 -4.81 -15.65
C GLY A 561 -3.84 -5.78 -15.49
N GLY A 562 -4.59 -5.98 -16.57
CA GLY A 562 -5.76 -6.86 -16.60
C GLY A 562 -7.05 -6.27 -16.04
N ALA A 563 -8.18 -6.95 -16.30
CA ALA A 563 -9.46 -6.58 -15.72
C ALA A 563 -9.57 -7.13 -14.29
N PRO A 564 -9.96 -6.30 -13.30
CA PRO A 564 -10.07 -6.78 -11.92
C PRO A 564 -11.15 -7.86 -11.79
N ILE A 565 -10.88 -8.90 -11.04
CA ILE A 565 -11.82 -9.98 -10.71
C ILE A 565 -12.77 -9.48 -9.63
N GLN A 566 -14.08 -9.55 -9.88
CA GLN A 566 -15.12 -9.16 -8.94
C GLN A 566 -15.37 -10.27 -7.93
N VAL A 567 -15.35 -9.97 -6.65
CA VAL A 567 -15.68 -10.92 -5.58
C VAL A 567 -17.13 -10.74 -5.20
N VAL A 568 -17.96 -11.75 -5.49
CA VAL A 568 -19.41 -11.71 -5.35
C VAL A 568 -19.88 -12.81 -4.41
N GLU A 569 -20.69 -12.44 -3.42
CA GLU A 569 -21.32 -13.39 -2.51
C GLU A 569 -22.41 -14.19 -3.24
N SER A 570 -22.25 -15.52 -3.31
CA SER A 570 -23.11 -16.41 -4.12
C SER A 570 -24.58 -16.38 -3.69
N SER A 571 -24.82 -16.30 -2.38
CA SER A 571 -26.17 -16.34 -1.81
C SER A 571 -27.02 -15.08 -2.04
N THR A 572 -26.39 -13.90 -2.13
CA THR A 572 -27.06 -12.61 -2.19
C THR A 572 -26.83 -11.87 -3.49
N GLY A 573 -25.82 -12.26 -4.28
CA GLY A 573 -25.34 -11.50 -5.45
C GLY A 573 -24.65 -10.19 -5.08
N ARG A 574 -24.35 -9.96 -3.80
CA ARG A 574 -23.68 -8.74 -3.31
C ARG A 574 -22.24 -8.71 -3.79
N LEU A 575 -21.83 -7.62 -4.42
CA LEU A 575 -20.44 -7.34 -4.72
C LEU A 575 -19.72 -6.94 -3.43
N LEU A 576 -18.77 -7.76 -2.98
CA LEU A 576 -17.94 -7.48 -1.81
C LEU A 576 -16.80 -6.53 -2.17
N GLY A 577 -16.14 -6.77 -3.31
CA GLY A 577 -14.99 -6.00 -3.75
C GLY A 577 -14.40 -6.52 -5.04
N SER A 578 -13.18 -6.11 -5.34
CA SER A 578 -12.43 -6.63 -6.49
C SER A 578 -11.00 -6.97 -6.09
N VAL A 579 -10.43 -7.93 -6.80
CA VAL A 579 -9.03 -8.37 -6.67
C VAL A 579 -8.36 -8.16 -8.03
N ASP A 580 -7.13 -7.65 -8.03
CA ASP A 580 -6.35 -7.49 -9.25
C ASP A 580 -6.16 -8.85 -9.92
N GLU A 581 -6.31 -8.90 -11.23
CA GLU A 581 -6.21 -10.14 -12.01
C GLU A 581 -4.89 -10.89 -11.74
N PRO A 582 -3.70 -10.24 -11.63
CA PRO A 582 -2.46 -10.94 -11.26
C PRO A 582 -2.49 -11.64 -9.90
N SER A 583 -3.24 -11.11 -8.94
CA SER A 583 -3.34 -11.65 -7.58
C SER A 583 -4.47 -12.66 -7.40
N ALA A 584 -5.38 -12.78 -8.38
CA ALA A 584 -6.58 -13.60 -8.25
C ALA A 584 -6.25 -15.09 -8.05
N HIS A 585 -5.26 -15.62 -8.79
CA HIS A 585 -4.85 -17.02 -8.69
C HIS A 585 -4.33 -17.41 -7.30
N THR A 586 -3.77 -16.46 -6.57
CA THR A 586 -3.23 -16.72 -5.21
C THR A 586 -4.22 -16.36 -4.11
N THR A 587 -5.17 -15.44 -4.37
CA THR A 587 -6.00 -14.83 -3.32
C THR A 587 -7.43 -15.36 -3.32
N VAL A 588 -8.01 -15.59 -4.52
CA VAL A 588 -9.41 -15.98 -4.71
C VAL A 588 -9.57 -17.22 -5.59
N HIS A 589 -8.57 -18.12 -5.59
CA HIS A 589 -8.72 -19.43 -6.23
C HIS A 589 -9.83 -20.24 -5.57
N THR A 590 -10.40 -21.18 -6.28
CA THR A 590 -11.40 -22.10 -5.72
C THR A 590 -10.83 -22.80 -4.47
N GLY A 591 -11.59 -22.78 -3.37
CA GLY A 591 -11.17 -23.31 -2.07
C GLY A 591 -10.37 -22.34 -1.19
N ALA A 592 -10.05 -21.15 -1.67
CA ALA A 592 -9.37 -20.14 -0.86
C ALA A 592 -10.24 -19.59 0.27
N ILE A 593 -9.60 -19.23 1.37
CA ILE A 593 -10.24 -18.47 2.45
C ILE A 593 -9.95 -16.98 2.25
N TYR A 594 -11.01 -16.23 1.90
CA TYR A 594 -10.96 -14.80 1.63
C TYR A 594 -11.48 -14.00 2.81
N LEU A 595 -10.69 -13.04 3.28
CA LEU A 595 -11.06 -12.16 4.39
C LEU A 595 -11.53 -10.79 3.84
N HIS A 596 -12.74 -10.35 4.21
CA HIS A 596 -13.28 -9.06 3.80
C HIS A 596 -13.93 -8.34 4.98
N GLN A 597 -13.44 -7.16 5.36
CA GLN A 597 -13.96 -6.32 6.47
C GLN A 597 -14.13 -7.07 7.81
N GLY A 598 -13.24 -8.04 8.10
CA GLY A 598 -13.31 -8.86 9.31
C GLY A 598 -14.20 -10.09 9.20
N GLU A 599 -14.93 -10.26 8.10
CA GLU A 599 -15.73 -11.44 7.80
C GLU A 599 -14.94 -12.40 6.90
N THR A 600 -15.08 -13.70 7.15
CA THR A 600 -14.39 -14.76 6.43
C THR A 600 -15.31 -15.41 5.41
N PHE A 601 -14.81 -15.63 4.20
CA PHE A 601 -15.52 -16.24 3.09
C PHE A 601 -14.71 -17.40 2.51
N LEU A 602 -15.40 -18.46 2.10
CA LEU A 602 -14.86 -19.54 1.26
C LEU A 602 -15.10 -19.21 -0.20
N VAL A 603 -14.07 -19.26 -1.03
CA VAL A 603 -14.19 -19.11 -2.48
C VAL A 603 -14.70 -20.42 -3.07
N GLU A 604 -15.92 -20.43 -3.61
CA GLU A 604 -16.54 -21.59 -4.22
C GLU A 604 -16.06 -21.82 -5.66
N LEU A 605 -15.90 -20.72 -6.41
CA LEU A 605 -15.51 -20.75 -7.81
C LEU A 605 -14.74 -19.49 -8.19
N LEU A 606 -13.63 -19.64 -8.89
CA LEU A 606 -12.98 -18.57 -9.64
C LEU A 606 -13.26 -18.79 -11.14
N ASP A 607 -14.05 -17.88 -11.74
CA ASP A 607 -14.30 -17.83 -13.17
C ASP A 607 -13.47 -16.71 -13.80
N LEU A 608 -12.38 -17.10 -14.44
CA LEU A 608 -11.44 -16.16 -15.07
C LEU A 608 -12.01 -15.54 -16.35
N GLU A 609 -12.89 -16.25 -17.08
CA GLU A 609 -13.49 -15.74 -18.32
C GLU A 609 -14.56 -14.67 -18.00
N ALA A 610 -15.38 -14.93 -17.00
CA ALA A 610 -16.36 -13.95 -16.53
C ALA A 610 -15.75 -12.83 -15.67
N GLY A 611 -14.52 -13.01 -15.17
CA GLY A 611 -13.87 -12.07 -14.26
C GLY A 611 -14.52 -12.01 -12.88
N VAL A 612 -15.02 -13.17 -12.37
CA VAL A 612 -15.77 -13.24 -11.11
C VAL A 612 -15.25 -14.35 -10.22
N ALA A 613 -15.11 -14.05 -8.92
CA ALA A 613 -14.94 -15.04 -7.87
C ALA A 613 -16.21 -15.10 -7.01
N LEU A 614 -16.85 -16.28 -6.97
CA LEU A 614 -18.03 -16.53 -6.15
C LEU A 614 -17.60 -17.01 -4.78
N VAL A 615 -18.14 -16.37 -3.73
CA VAL A 615 -17.79 -16.65 -2.34
C VAL A 615 -19.02 -16.87 -1.47
N SER A 616 -18.90 -17.71 -0.45
CA SER A 616 -19.92 -17.89 0.59
C SER A 616 -19.34 -17.58 1.96
N SER A 617 -20.18 -17.04 2.86
CA SER A 617 -19.79 -16.78 4.25
C SER A 617 -19.37 -18.08 4.92
N ALA A 618 -18.23 -18.10 5.57
CA ALA A 618 -17.66 -19.27 6.23
C ALA A 618 -16.89 -18.84 7.49
N ASN A 619 -16.76 -19.78 8.43
CA ASN A 619 -15.95 -19.55 9.64
C ASN A 619 -15.06 -20.76 9.92
N PRO A 620 -14.09 -21.06 9.04
CA PRO A 620 -13.18 -22.18 9.21
C PRO A 620 -12.17 -21.89 10.33
N ASP A 621 -11.65 -22.98 10.93
CA ASP A 621 -10.54 -22.91 11.89
C ASP A 621 -9.15 -22.92 11.21
N TYR A 622 -9.11 -22.74 9.88
CA TYR A 622 -7.91 -22.72 9.06
C TYR A 622 -7.91 -21.56 8.06
N THR A 623 -6.73 -21.26 7.54
CA THR A 623 -6.52 -20.38 6.39
C THR A 623 -5.82 -21.14 5.26
N THR A 624 -5.78 -20.53 4.07
CA THR A 624 -5.20 -21.14 2.87
C THR A 624 -4.02 -20.37 2.34
N PHE A 625 -3.03 -21.08 1.79
CA PHE A 625 -1.84 -20.52 1.17
C PHE A 625 -1.62 -21.18 -0.19
N ALA A 626 -1.67 -20.38 -1.26
CA ALA A 626 -1.39 -20.88 -2.60
C ALA A 626 0.09 -21.25 -2.73
N ARG A 627 0.35 -22.35 -3.44
CA ARG A 627 1.69 -22.78 -3.86
C ARG A 627 1.82 -22.64 -5.37
N ASP A 628 2.92 -22.03 -5.79
CA ASP A 628 3.18 -21.82 -7.21
C ASP A 628 4.54 -22.37 -7.61
N ILE A 629 4.64 -22.69 -8.89
CA ILE A 629 5.90 -23.01 -9.58
C ILE A 629 6.22 -21.83 -10.47
N THR A 630 7.46 -21.35 -10.38
CA THR A 630 7.97 -20.26 -11.18
C THR A 630 9.14 -20.76 -12.03
N ASP A 631 9.06 -20.51 -13.33
CA ASP A 631 10.12 -20.75 -14.31
C ASP A 631 10.52 -19.42 -14.96
N ILE A 632 11.75 -19.30 -15.40
CA ILE A 632 12.28 -18.10 -16.02
C ILE A 632 13.14 -18.46 -17.23
N SER A 633 12.96 -17.74 -18.34
CA SER A 633 13.79 -17.88 -19.54
C SER A 633 14.34 -16.52 -19.96
N ILE A 634 15.58 -16.52 -20.49
CA ILE A 634 16.27 -15.33 -20.93
C ILE A 634 15.87 -15.02 -22.38
N LEU A 635 15.17 -13.91 -22.60
CA LEU A 635 14.82 -13.47 -23.95
C LEU A 635 15.98 -12.72 -24.61
N SER A 636 16.65 -11.84 -23.87
CA SER A 636 17.83 -11.11 -24.35
C SER A 636 18.74 -10.69 -23.21
N THR A 637 20.03 -10.66 -23.48
CA THR A 637 21.05 -10.10 -22.58
C THR A 637 21.56 -8.79 -23.16
N GLU A 638 21.25 -7.68 -22.50
CA GLU A 638 21.62 -6.34 -22.96
C GLU A 638 22.99 -5.90 -22.45
N ARG A 639 23.29 -6.24 -21.20
CA ARG A 639 24.56 -5.88 -20.53
C ARG A 639 25.12 -7.05 -19.76
N SER A 640 26.45 -7.19 -19.80
CA SER A 640 27.16 -8.18 -18.99
C SER A 640 28.47 -7.57 -18.49
N THR A 641 28.84 -7.88 -17.26
CA THR A 641 30.08 -7.44 -16.65
C THR A 641 30.64 -8.53 -15.72
N ALA A 642 31.95 -8.65 -15.63
CA ALA A 642 32.56 -9.56 -14.68
C ALA A 642 32.29 -9.08 -13.24
N LEU A 643 32.00 -10.02 -12.35
CA LEU A 643 31.77 -9.76 -10.93
C LEU A 643 32.47 -10.87 -10.10
N GLY A 644 33.62 -10.58 -9.56
CA GLY A 644 34.44 -11.57 -8.88
C GLY A 644 34.79 -12.77 -9.76
N SER A 645 34.44 -13.99 -9.33
CA SER A 645 34.63 -15.22 -10.12
C SER A 645 33.43 -15.52 -11.04
N GLY A 646 32.38 -14.70 -11.01
CA GLY A 646 31.16 -14.85 -11.81
C GLY A 646 30.96 -13.74 -12.82
N THR A 647 29.77 -13.70 -13.40
CA THR A 647 29.34 -12.67 -14.32
C THR A 647 27.97 -12.15 -13.91
N LEU A 648 27.83 -10.83 -13.92
CA LEU A 648 26.58 -10.13 -13.72
C LEU A 648 25.98 -9.75 -15.07
N HIS A 649 24.68 -9.95 -15.22
CA HIS A 649 23.95 -9.69 -16.45
C HIS A 649 22.73 -8.82 -16.18
N PHE A 650 22.26 -8.15 -17.22
CA PHE A 650 20.97 -7.43 -17.24
C PHE A 650 20.33 -7.61 -18.61
N GLY A 651 19.02 -7.79 -18.64
CA GLY A 651 18.30 -7.94 -19.89
C GLY A 651 16.82 -8.27 -19.68
N GLU A 652 16.20 -8.75 -20.78
CA GLU A 652 14.80 -9.12 -20.82
C GLU A 652 14.61 -10.60 -20.55
N VAL A 653 13.61 -10.92 -19.73
CA VAL A 653 13.27 -12.29 -19.36
C VAL A 653 11.76 -12.51 -19.47
N GLU A 654 11.39 -13.78 -19.65
CA GLU A 654 10.01 -14.24 -19.54
C GLU A 654 9.88 -15.12 -18.29
N VAL A 655 9.03 -14.70 -17.37
CA VAL A 655 8.75 -15.41 -16.11
C VAL A 655 7.40 -16.10 -16.27
N THR A 656 7.36 -17.42 -16.15
CA THR A 656 6.12 -18.21 -16.15
C THR A 656 5.83 -18.68 -14.73
N ARG A 657 4.64 -18.33 -14.24
CA ARG A 657 4.18 -18.69 -12.89
C ARG A 657 2.86 -19.42 -12.96
N GLN A 658 2.74 -20.54 -12.27
CA GLN A 658 1.52 -21.32 -12.18
C GLN A 658 1.23 -21.69 -10.73
N VAL A 659 0.04 -21.35 -10.25
CA VAL A 659 -0.46 -21.84 -8.96
C VAL A 659 -0.96 -23.27 -9.16
N VAL A 660 -0.33 -24.22 -8.48
CA VAL A 660 -0.56 -25.67 -8.69
C VAL A 660 -1.28 -26.35 -7.53
N SER A 661 -1.24 -25.74 -6.34
CA SER A 661 -1.93 -26.26 -5.16
C SER A 661 -2.11 -25.16 -4.10
N TYR A 662 -2.83 -25.49 -3.03
CA TYR A 662 -2.87 -24.65 -1.84
C TYR A 662 -2.83 -25.47 -0.56
N LEU A 663 -2.12 -24.95 0.42
CA LEU A 663 -2.02 -25.53 1.75
C LEU A 663 -3.13 -25.02 2.65
N LYS A 664 -3.70 -25.90 3.48
CA LYS A 664 -4.60 -25.55 4.59
C LYS A 664 -3.82 -25.53 5.89
N ARG A 665 -3.84 -24.43 6.59
CA ARG A 665 -3.11 -24.27 7.86
C ARG A 665 -4.06 -23.84 8.96
N ARG A 666 -4.07 -24.57 10.07
CA ARG A 666 -4.91 -24.26 11.25
C ARG A 666 -4.51 -22.93 11.88
N LEU A 667 -5.51 -22.11 12.21
CA LEU A 667 -5.28 -20.75 12.69
C LEU A 667 -4.56 -20.71 14.05
N GLN A 668 -4.91 -21.61 14.97
CA GLN A 668 -4.38 -21.57 16.34
C GLN A 668 -3.05 -22.30 16.51
N SER A 669 -2.90 -23.49 15.92
CA SER A 669 -1.72 -24.34 16.08
C SER A 669 -0.67 -24.14 14.99
N GLY A 670 -1.05 -23.56 13.85
CA GLY A 670 -0.20 -23.52 12.65
C GLY A 670 -0.02 -24.87 11.97
N GLU A 671 -0.77 -25.91 12.40
CA GLU A 671 -0.71 -27.27 11.89
C GLU A 671 -1.14 -27.31 10.40
N MET A 672 -0.37 -28.03 9.59
CA MET A 672 -0.72 -28.30 8.20
C MET A 672 -1.81 -29.36 8.11
N LEU A 673 -2.96 -28.99 7.55
CA LEU A 673 -4.14 -29.87 7.46
C LEU A 673 -4.20 -30.63 6.13
N GLY A 674 -3.51 -30.15 5.10
CA GLY A 674 -3.48 -30.80 3.80
C GLY A 674 -2.97 -29.88 2.69
N ASP A 675 -2.67 -30.47 1.54
CA ASP A 675 -2.29 -29.82 0.29
C ASP A 675 -3.32 -30.24 -0.78
N GLU A 676 -4.03 -29.27 -1.34
CA GLU A 676 -5.09 -29.50 -2.32
C GLU A 676 -4.62 -29.01 -3.70
N PRO A 677 -4.69 -29.85 -4.74
CA PRO A 677 -4.27 -29.47 -6.08
C PRO A 677 -5.19 -28.42 -6.71
N LEU A 678 -4.63 -27.58 -7.58
CA LEU A 678 -5.32 -26.58 -8.37
C LEU A 678 -4.93 -26.71 -9.84
N GLU A 679 -5.91 -26.60 -10.74
CA GLU A 679 -5.72 -26.59 -12.19
C GLU A 679 -5.92 -25.17 -12.73
N LEU A 680 -5.02 -24.25 -12.37
CA LEU A 680 -5.04 -22.88 -12.87
C LEU A 680 -4.10 -22.73 -14.07
N PRO A 681 -4.43 -21.87 -15.06
CA PRO A 681 -3.54 -21.65 -16.20
C PRO A 681 -2.24 -20.99 -15.77
N PRO A 682 -1.11 -21.29 -16.44
CA PRO A 682 0.13 -20.56 -16.23
C PRO A 682 -0.04 -19.10 -16.68
N ARG A 683 0.71 -18.22 -16.05
CA ARG A 683 0.79 -16.80 -16.38
C ARG A 683 2.20 -16.45 -16.75
N THR A 684 2.35 -15.69 -17.82
CA THR A 684 3.64 -15.23 -18.31
C THR A 684 3.78 -13.73 -18.04
N LEU A 685 4.97 -13.32 -17.62
CA LEU A 685 5.36 -11.94 -17.40
C LEU A 685 6.65 -11.67 -18.18
N ARG A 686 6.60 -10.84 -19.21
CA ARG A 686 7.79 -10.32 -19.87
C ARG A 686 8.27 -9.10 -19.14
N THR A 687 9.50 -9.17 -18.60
CA THR A 687 10.02 -8.13 -17.73
C THR A 687 11.53 -7.98 -17.83
N ARG A 688 12.09 -7.10 -17.01
CA ARG A 688 13.52 -6.89 -16.87
C ARG A 688 14.06 -7.60 -15.65
N ALA A 689 15.25 -8.20 -15.78
CA ALA A 689 15.94 -8.86 -14.70
C ALA A 689 17.43 -8.46 -14.64
N VAL A 690 17.96 -8.50 -13.44
CA VAL A 690 19.37 -8.60 -13.15
C VAL A 690 19.65 -10.01 -12.65
N TRP A 691 20.70 -10.66 -13.19
CA TRP A 691 21.08 -11.99 -12.71
C TRP A 691 22.59 -12.15 -12.68
N TRP A 692 23.04 -13.01 -11.81
CA TRP A 692 24.45 -13.39 -11.76
C TRP A 692 24.62 -14.89 -11.91
N THR A 693 25.75 -15.26 -12.54
CA THR A 693 26.10 -16.64 -12.85
C THR A 693 27.46 -16.98 -12.24
N LEU A 694 27.61 -18.22 -11.79
CA LEU A 694 28.90 -18.76 -11.34
C LEU A 694 29.30 -19.98 -12.17
N PRO A 695 30.53 -20.01 -12.69
CA PRO A 695 31.05 -21.16 -13.42
C PRO A 695 31.26 -22.36 -12.49
N ALA A 696 31.23 -23.57 -13.04
CA ALA A 696 31.46 -24.82 -12.30
C ALA A 696 32.76 -24.80 -11.50
N SER A 697 33.82 -24.17 -12.02
CA SER A 697 35.11 -24.05 -11.33
C SER A 697 35.05 -23.20 -10.06
N ALA A 698 34.11 -22.25 -9.96
CA ALA A 698 33.92 -21.42 -8.78
C ALA A 698 33.09 -22.12 -7.69
N VAL A 699 32.15 -22.97 -8.09
CA VAL A 699 31.22 -23.63 -7.17
C VAL A 699 31.70 -25.04 -6.75
N ALA A 700 32.53 -25.72 -7.54
CA ALA A 700 33.05 -27.06 -7.23
C ALA A 700 33.70 -27.17 -5.85
N PRO A 701 34.56 -26.22 -5.40
CA PRO A 701 35.16 -26.29 -4.06
C PRO A 701 34.13 -26.17 -2.94
N LEU A 702 33.01 -25.49 -3.19
CA LEU A 702 31.88 -25.33 -2.24
C LEU A 702 31.09 -26.64 -2.13
N ALA A 703 30.82 -27.29 -3.26
CA ALA A 703 30.18 -28.60 -3.30
C ALA A 703 31.04 -29.69 -2.62
N GLU A 704 32.34 -29.69 -2.89
CA GLU A 704 33.30 -30.59 -2.23
C GLU A 704 33.38 -30.37 -0.72
N ALA A 705 33.12 -29.16 -0.24
CA ALA A 705 33.03 -28.81 1.18
C ALA A 705 31.64 -29.19 1.79
N GLY A 706 30.76 -29.84 1.04
CA GLY A 706 29.44 -30.30 1.49
C GLY A 706 28.38 -29.21 1.56
N ILE A 707 28.54 -28.09 0.82
CA ILE A 707 27.56 -27.04 0.73
C ILE A 707 26.47 -27.44 -0.28
N ASP A 708 25.21 -27.40 0.17
CA ASP A 708 24.05 -27.48 -0.73
C ASP A 708 24.01 -26.19 -1.57
N LEU A 709 24.34 -26.32 -2.86
CA LEU A 709 24.44 -25.19 -3.78
C LEU A 709 23.06 -24.60 -4.11
N GLY A 710 22.04 -25.44 -4.24
CA GLY A 710 20.67 -25.00 -4.48
C GLY A 710 20.12 -24.22 -3.32
N GLY A 711 20.24 -24.77 -2.11
CA GLY A 711 19.83 -24.06 -0.90
C GLY A 711 20.66 -22.79 -0.63
N ALA A 712 21.92 -22.76 -1.05
CA ALA A 712 22.79 -21.58 -0.93
C ALA A 712 22.37 -20.46 -1.90
N ALA A 713 22.08 -20.81 -3.16
CA ALA A 713 21.58 -19.87 -4.16
C ALA A 713 20.22 -19.30 -3.77
N HIS A 714 19.31 -20.14 -3.30
CA HIS A 714 17.97 -19.77 -2.83
C HIS A 714 18.04 -18.83 -1.62
N ALA A 715 18.89 -19.10 -0.65
CA ALA A 715 19.11 -18.21 0.49
C ALA A 715 19.72 -16.85 0.08
N ALA A 716 20.65 -16.86 -0.87
CA ALA A 716 21.22 -15.62 -1.42
C ALA A 716 20.20 -14.81 -2.21
N GLU A 717 19.32 -15.46 -2.98
CA GLU A 717 18.21 -14.83 -3.67
C GLU A 717 17.28 -14.11 -2.72
N HIS A 718 16.76 -14.80 -1.69
CA HIS A 718 15.84 -14.23 -0.71
C HIS A 718 16.41 -12.99 -0.02
N ALA A 719 17.65 -13.07 0.44
CA ALA A 719 18.31 -11.95 1.09
C ALA A 719 18.56 -10.79 0.12
N SER A 720 18.92 -11.10 -1.15
CA SER A 720 19.11 -10.08 -2.19
C SER A 720 17.83 -9.33 -2.51
N ILE A 721 16.69 -10.02 -2.63
CA ILE A 721 15.36 -9.41 -2.77
C ILE A 721 15.04 -8.55 -1.54
N GLY A 722 15.36 -9.03 -0.34
CA GLY A 722 15.16 -8.29 0.89
C GLY A 722 15.90 -6.96 0.94
N LEU A 723 17.14 -6.91 0.42
CA LEU A 723 18.02 -5.73 0.50
C LEU A 723 17.94 -4.79 -0.72
N LEU A 724 17.40 -5.21 -1.87
CA LEU A 724 17.30 -4.35 -3.07
C LEU A 724 16.54 -3.04 -2.82
N PRO A 725 15.47 -2.99 -1.99
CA PRO A 725 14.79 -1.74 -1.66
C PRO A 725 15.67 -0.64 -1.05
N LEU A 726 16.84 -0.97 -0.52
CA LEU A 726 17.82 0.01 -0.02
C LEU A 726 18.49 0.80 -1.15
N PHE A 727 18.57 0.22 -2.36
CA PHE A 727 19.28 0.74 -3.53
C PHE A 727 18.36 1.24 -4.64
N ALA A 728 17.14 0.68 -4.71
CA ALA A 728 16.09 1.05 -5.63
C ALA A 728 14.82 1.39 -4.84
N THR A 729 14.08 2.41 -5.28
CA THR A 729 12.83 2.84 -4.60
C THR A 729 11.67 1.89 -4.86
N CYS A 730 11.84 0.60 -4.53
CA CYS A 730 10.83 -0.44 -4.66
C CYS A 730 10.36 -0.96 -3.30
N ASP A 731 9.24 -1.65 -3.29
CA ASP A 731 8.88 -2.58 -2.21
C ASP A 731 9.36 -3.98 -2.59
N ARG A 732 9.60 -4.85 -1.59
CA ARG A 732 9.95 -6.25 -1.84
C ARG A 732 8.87 -7.00 -2.67
N TRP A 733 7.64 -6.47 -2.70
CA TRP A 733 6.55 -7.02 -3.49
C TRP A 733 6.58 -6.59 -4.97
N ASP A 734 7.32 -5.54 -5.30
CA ASP A 734 7.51 -5.05 -6.68
C ASP A 734 8.56 -5.86 -7.45
N ILE A 735 9.27 -6.78 -6.79
CA ILE A 735 10.36 -7.59 -7.35
C ILE A 735 10.16 -9.07 -7.02
N GLY A 736 10.64 -9.95 -7.87
CA GLY A 736 10.67 -11.40 -7.68
C GLY A 736 12.06 -11.96 -7.91
N GLY A 737 12.24 -13.24 -7.66
CA GLY A 737 13.48 -13.95 -7.95
C GLY A 737 13.27 -15.41 -8.29
N VAL A 738 14.28 -16.00 -8.88
CA VAL A 738 14.42 -17.42 -9.18
C VAL A 738 15.90 -17.79 -9.06
N SER A 739 16.17 -18.90 -8.42
CA SER A 739 17.54 -19.44 -8.29
C SER A 739 17.59 -20.91 -8.68
N THR A 740 18.67 -21.33 -9.31
CA THR A 740 18.87 -22.70 -9.74
C THR A 740 20.37 -23.05 -9.79
N GLU A 741 20.71 -24.28 -9.46
CA GLU A 741 22.08 -24.80 -9.59
C GLU A 741 22.53 -24.89 -11.05
N LEU A 742 21.61 -25.17 -11.96
CA LEU A 742 21.88 -25.35 -13.38
C LEU A 742 20.71 -24.81 -14.19
N HIS A 743 20.82 -23.56 -14.64
CA HIS A 743 19.79 -22.93 -15.47
C HIS A 743 19.89 -23.40 -16.91
N ALA A 744 18.72 -23.65 -17.55
CA ALA A 744 18.68 -24.20 -18.90
C ALA A 744 19.39 -23.32 -19.95
N ASP A 745 19.21 -22.00 -19.89
CA ASP A 745 19.78 -21.08 -20.88
C ASP A 745 21.25 -20.75 -20.62
N THR A 746 21.69 -20.76 -19.36
CA THR A 746 23.08 -20.38 -19.03
C THR A 746 24.00 -21.60 -18.87
N GLY A 747 23.46 -22.78 -18.55
CA GLY A 747 24.23 -23.97 -18.19
C GLY A 747 25.02 -23.81 -16.90
N LEU A 748 24.70 -22.81 -16.06
CA LEU A 748 25.45 -22.43 -14.86
C LEU A 748 24.52 -22.25 -13.65
N LEU A 749 25.11 -22.24 -12.44
CA LEU A 749 24.41 -21.75 -11.26
C LEU A 749 24.02 -20.30 -11.49
N THR A 750 22.72 -20.03 -11.42
CA THR A 750 22.17 -18.71 -11.74
C THR A 750 21.16 -18.25 -10.68
N VAL A 751 21.26 -16.99 -10.32
CA VAL A 751 20.29 -16.31 -9.45
C VAL A 751 19.76 -15.07 -10.17
N PHE A 752 18.45 -15.01 -10.33
CA PHE A 752 17.74 -13.90 -10.94
C PHE A 752 17.03 -13.06 -9.88
N VAL A 753 17.01 -11.75 -10.11
CA VAL A 753 16.09 -10.82 -9.45
C VAL A 753 15.46 -9.98 -10.55
N TYR A 754 14.11 -9.99 -10.63
CA TYR A 754 13.37 -9.37 -11.73
C TYR A 754 12.28 -8.42 -11.22
N ASP A 755 11.93 -7.45 -12.06
CA ASP A 755 10.86 -6.51 -11.80
C ASP A 755 9.50 -7.22 -11.93
N GLY A 756 8.60 -7.07 -10.95
CA GLY A 756 7.28 -7.70 -10.92
C GLY A 756 6.24 -7.05 -11.83
N HIS A 757 6.68 -6.28 -12.84
CA HIS A 757 5.82 -5.49 -13.74
C HIS A 757 6.19 -5.72 -15.20
N GLU A 758 5.20 -5.72 -16.09
CA GLU A 758 5.42 -5.86 -17.53
C GLU A 758 6.40 -4.80 -18.07
N GLY A 759 7.38 -5.26 -18.81
CA GLY A 759 8.43 -4.40 -19.38
C GLY A 759 9.41 -3.82 -18.36
N GLY A 760 9.24 -4.13 -17.08
CA GLY A 760 10.05 -3.64 -15.97
C GLY A 760 9.64 -2.27 -15.43
N ALA A 761 10.14 -1.95 -14.25
CA ALA A 761 9.94 -0.66 -13.58
C ALA A 761 11.27 0.09 -13.35
N GLY A 762 12.40 -0.53 -13.75
CA GLY A 762 13.76 0.01 -13.62
C GLY A 762 14.48 -0.40 -12.32
N PHE A 763 13.87 -1.25 -11.50
CA PHE A 763 14.48 -1.71 -10.24
C PHE A 763 15.65 -2.68 -10.50
N ALA A 764 15.45 -3.65 -11.40
CA ALA A 764 16.50 -4.58 -11.82
C ALA A 764 17.67 -3.84 -12.48
N GLU A 765 17.42 -2.82 -13.28
CA GLU A 765 18.46 -1.97 -13.87
C GLU A 765 19.29 -1.26 -12.80
N ARG A 766 18.61 -0.74 -11.76
CA ARG A 766 19.30 -0.11 -10.63
C ARG A 766 20.09 -1.14 -9.82
N GLY A 767 19.55 -2.36 -9.64
CA GLY A 767 20.26 -3.51 -9.05
C GLY A 767 21.56 -3.82 -9.81
N TYR A 768 21.51 -3.86 -11.15
CA TYR A 768 22.70 -4.04 -11.98
C TYR A 768 23.73 -2.91 -11.77
N ALA A 769 23.28 -1.65 -11.80
CA ALA A 769 24.16 -0.49 -11.63
C ALA A 769 24.83 -0.40 -10.25
N ARG A 770 24.21 -0.97 -9.21
CA ARG A 770 24.69 -0.92 -7.82
C ARG A 770 24.98 -2.32 -7.25
N ALA A 771 25.25 -3.30 -8.12
CA ALA A 771 25.35 -4.71 -7.74
C ALA A 771 26.38 -4.98 -6.64
N THR A 772 27.56 -4.37 -6.70
CA THR A 772 28.62 -4.58 -5.69
C THR A 772 28.16 -4.11 -4.30
N ASP A 773 27.59 -2.93 -4.20
CA ASP A 773 27.08 -2.38 -2.94
C ASP A 773 25.91 -3.21 -2.41
N TRP A 774 24.97 -3.56 -3.30
CA TRP A 774 23.79 -4.36 -2.98
C TRP A 774 24.15 -5.76 -2.47
N LEU A 775 24.99 -6.51 -3.20
CA LEU A 775 25.39 -7.86 -2.80
C LEU A 775 26.30 -7.84 -1.57
N THR A 776 27.08 -6.76 -1.37
CA THR A 776 27.85 -6.57 -0.13
C THR A 776 26.92 -6.41 1.07
N ALA A 777 25.90 -5.54 0.97
CA ALA A 777 24.91 -5.38 2.03
C ALA A 777 24.11 -6.67 2.29
N THR A 778 23.79 -7.42 1.22
CA THR A 778 23.14 -8.73 1.31
C THR A 778 23.97 -9.71 2.12
N ARG A 779 25.27 -9.83 1.80
CA ARG A 779 26.20 -10.68 2.54
C ARG A 779 26.30 -10.26 4.02
N GLU A 780 26.41 -8.97 4.27
CA GLU A 780 26.52 -8.43 5.63
C GLU A 780 25.25 -8.67 6.45
N ALA A 781 24.07 -8.54 5.85
CA ALA A 781 22.80 -8.86 6.50
C ALA A 781 22.73 -10.33 6.92
N ILE A 782 23.18 -11.26 6.07
CA ILE A 782 23.20 -12.68 6.40
C ILE A 782 24.21 -12.95 7.54
N LEU A 783 25.40 -12.33 7.49
CA LEU A 783 26.48 -12.54 8.46
C LEU A 783 26.17 -11.95 9.84
N SER A 784 25.53 -10.78 9.89
CA SER A 784 25.21 -10.10 11.15
C SER A 784 24.11 -10.78 11.95
N CYS A 785 23.31 -11.66 11.34
CA CYS A 785 22.27 -12.39 12.02
C CYS A 785 22.84 -13.57 12.81
N GLU A 786 22.53 -13.66 14.10
CA GLU A 786 23.06 -14.68 15.02
C GLU A 786 22.42 -16.07 14.85
N CYS A 787 21.34 -16.21 14.07
CA CYS A 787 20.69 -17.51 13.89
C CYS A 787 21.61 -18.52 13.18
N GLU A 788 21.49 -19.81 13.47
CA GLU A 788 22.36 -20.84 12.90
C GLU A 788 21.95 -21.27 11.49
N ARG A 789 20.64 -21.48 11.26
CA ARG A 789 20.11 -22.10 10.03
C ARG A 789 19.46 -21.13 9.06
N GLY A 790 19.00 -20.00 9.54
CA GLY A 790 18.24 -19.00 8.82
C GLY A 790 16.98 -18.62 9.60
N CYS A 791 16.54 -17.39 9.44
CA CYS A 791 15.34 -16.85 10.05
C CYS A 791 14.77 -15.74 9.16
N PRO A 792 13.58 -15.20 9.46
CA PRO A 792 12.98 -14.08 8.72
C PRO A 792 13.87 -12.83 8.66
N SER A 793 14.71 -12.60 9.70
CA SER A 793 15.66 -11.47 9.73
C SER A 793 16.83 -11.60 8.76
N CYS A 794 17.02 -12.73 8.07
CA CYS A 794 18.18 -12.91 7.18
C CYS A 794 17.86 -13.55 5.83
N ILE A 795 17.41 -14.82 5.79
CA ILE A 795 17.28 -15.57 4.53
C ILE A 795 15.89 -16.16 4.28
N GLN A 796 14.98 -16.17 5.25
CA GLN A 796 13.62 -16.64 5.02
C GLN A 796 12.76 -15.55 4.37
N SER A 797 11.92 -15.94 3.41
CA SER A 797 11.04 -15.04 2.69
C SER A 797 9.58 -15.45 2.86
N PRO A 798 8.67 -14.54 3.22
CA PRO A 798 7.25 -14.84 3.25
C PRO A 798 6.63 -15.03 1.85
N LYS A 799 7.41 -14.75 0.78
CA LYS A 799 7.01 -14.92 -0.63
C LYS A 799 7.45 -16.27 -1.21
N CYS A 800 8.17 -17.08 -0.45
CA CYS A 800 8.72 -18.32 -0.95
C CYS A 800 7.62 -19.35 -1.24
N GLY A 801 7.45 -19.72 -2.51
CA GLY A 801 6.51 -20.77 -2.96
C GLY A 801 6.89 -22.16 -2.45
N ASN A 802 8.17 -22.39 -2.10
CA ASN A 802 8.71 -23.68 -1.63
C ASN A 802 8.73 -23.80 -0.09
N GLY A 803 8.08 -22.89 0.64
CA GLY A 803 8.05 -22.95 2.11
C GLY A 803 9.44 -22.76 2.76
N ASN A 804 10.31 -21.97 2.14
CA ASN A 804 11.68 -21.71 2.60
C ASN A 804 12.59 -22.96 2.65
N GLU A 805 12.35 -23.96 1.78
CA GLU A 805 13.14 -25.19 1.69
C GLU A 805 13.54 -25.50 0.23
N PRO A 806 14.82 -25.91 -0.01
CA PRO A 806 15.93 -25.86 0.92
C PRO A 806 16.52 -24.45 1.06
N LEU A 807 17.07 -24.11 2.24
CA LEU A 807 17.84 -22.91 2.48
C LEU A 807 19.17 -23.25 3.17
N HIS A 808 20.28 -22.70 2.70
CA HIS A 808 21.60 -22.93 3.29
C HIS A 808 22.35 -21.63 3.60
N LYS A 809 22.17 -21.11 4.83
CA LYS A 809 22.69 -19.80 5.26
C LYS A 809 24.19 -19.61 5.05
N ARG A 810 24.99 -20.55 5.52
CA ARG A 810 26.47 -20.49 5.37
C ARG A 810 26.91 -20.59 3.93
N GLY A 811 26.19 -21.38 3.13
CA GLY A 811 26.41 -21.50 1.69
C GLY A 811 26.15 -20.21 0.93
N ALA A 812 25.08 -19.49 1.27
CA ALA A 812 24.77 -18.19 0.67
C ALA A 812 25.90 -17.18 0.88
N VAL A 813 26.47 -17.10 2.08
CA VAL A 813 27.63 -16.24 2.35
C VAL A 813 28.83 -16.64 1.47
N ARG A 814 29.12 -17.95 1.36
CA ARG A 814 30.22 -18.44 0.55
C ARG A 814 30.03 -18.18 -0.95
N LEU A 815 28.79 -18.31 -1.47
CA LEU A 815 28.50 -17.94 -2.85
C LEU A 815 28.72 -16.45 -3.09
N LEU A 816 28.24 -15.60 -2.18
CA LEU A 816 28.45 -14.16 -2.27
C LEU A 816 29.93 -13.76 -2.13
N ASP A 817 30.73 -14.46 -1.34
CA ASP A 817 32.18 -14.25 -1.24
C ASP A 817 32.89 -14.53 -2.57
N THR A 818 32.38 -15.43 -3.44
CA THR A 818 32.96 -15.68 -4.77
C THR A 818 32.71 -14.56 -5.77
N LEU A 819 31.62 -13.79 -5.54
CA LEU A 819 31.21 -12.68 -6.40
C LEU A 819 31.76 -11.33 -5.97
N LEU A 820 32.14 -11.20 -4.69
CA LEU A 820 32.55 -9.92 -4.14
C LEU A 820 34.08 -9.89 -3.95
N PRO A 821 34.70 -8.70 -3.99
CA PRO A 821 36.13 -8.59 -3.70
C PRO A 821 36.42 -9.09 -2.28
N PRO A 822 37.61 -9.70 -2.06
CA PRO A 822 38.02 -10.08 -0.72
C PRO A 822 38.03 -8.85 0.20
N ARG A 823 37.64 -9.06 1.47
CA ARG A 823 37.64 -7.99 2.49
C ARG A 823 39.02 -7.47 2.77
#